data_b41a05f82d34fcf523274be61a9cb832
#
_entry.id   b41a05f82d34fcf523274be61a9cb832
#
_cell.length_a   1.000
_cell.length_b   1.000
_cell.length_c   1.000
_cell.angle_alpha   90.00
_cell.angle_beta   90.00
_cell.angle_gamma   90.00
#
_symmetry.space_group_name_H-M   'P 1'
#
loop_
_entity.id
_entity.type
_entity.pdbx_description
1 polymer ?
#
loop_
_entity_poly.entity_id
_entity_poly.type
_entity_poly.pdbx_seq_one_letter_code
_entity_poly.pdbx_strand_id
1 'polypeptide(L)'
;MTDRENFPSFIPPNREIPELTLKAILVGLVLSIILGAANAYLGLYAGMTVSAIIPGAVMALALLKPFKGTILEVNLATMGAAAGECIAAGVIFTIPALVLLGAWTEIQLLETSIISLLGGLLGVLWMVPLRRALVVKTKLPFPEGVAVAAVLTTTVGGETAEQGKQNVSGIWLLVGGFIAALYKFGELSLNIFRGTIEHIMSIGKFSIGQETNDAWLYGGVTTSPALLGVGWIIGPKIASYVLVGGLIGWVIIAPLIALATGLPTPITAETISNALSVGQGDLSIGINIWGFFEIWGSQIRYIGVGAMLVGGLWAIWTIRNNLVDSVKEAIMGLKGGQAASKKRTEQDLKYKLVFTFIILLAIPIFLLYVWLSNLIGISLLMAVITIGFAFLASALAGYLTGLVGSSNCPISGVTVAVLLIVSVIMLLLGVTGPEGMAIVVFISAVICIGGSISGDLLQSMACGQMLGATPKKLQIMMTLGVMAISGTIGIVIGVLHEAFTIGSRQLPAPQAFLMKGIVQGVLGGEMLWPYVIAGMVLALVLILIDLPVLPVAIGIYLPFTLSVPIFAGGVIRHYTDKFLQKRFGTESEEEISDWELAIKQKNVTPQEKTVRTGLLFTAGLVAGEALMGVIIAVLVVLGINLTVFTYAPWWPGLIIWIFIALLLAYIPLREIINNKSTA
;
A
#
# COMPACT_ATOMS: atom_id res chain seq x y z
N MET A 1 16.29 18.36 26.07
CA MET A 1 15.91 18.07 24.67
C MET A 1 17.10 17.38 24.03
N THR A 2 17.10 16.06 23.95
CA THR A 2 18.16 15.33 23.25
C THR A 2 17.90 15.41 21.75
N ASP A 3 18.64 16.31 21.11
CA ASP A 3 18.64 16.50 19.67
C ASP A 3 19.15 15.20 19.03
N ARG A 4 18.39 14.57 18.12
CA ARG A 4 18.83 13.34 17.41
C ARG A 4 20.05 13.59 16.52
N GLU A 5 20.52 14.82 16.39
CA GLU A 5 21.82 15.17 15.78
C GLU A 5 23.01 14.47 16.49
N ASN A 6 22.91 14.20 17.79
CA ASN A 6 23.93 13.52 18.58
C ASN A 6 23.57 12.08 18.97
N PHE A 7 22.58 11.50 18.30
CA PHE A 7 22.17 10.13 18.55
C PHE A 7 23.32 9.14 18.27
N PRO A 8 23.67 8.25 19.21
CA PRO A 8 24.74 7.27 19.02
C PRO A 8 24.29 6.22 17.99
N SER A 9 24.82 6.31 16.77
CA SER A 9 24.52 5.32 15.73
C SER A 9 25.27 4.01 15.97
N PHE A 10 24.69 2.88 15.49
CA PHE A 10 25.27 1.53 15.63
C PHE A 10 26.69 1.44 15.04
N ILE A 11 26.89 1.97 13.82
CA ILE A 11 28.24 2.17 13.26
C ILE A 11 28.63 3.63 13.51
N PRO A 12 29.68 3.87 14.31
CA PRO A 12 30.12 5.22 14.64
C PRO A 12 30.47 6.05 13.39
N PRO A 13 30.26 7.39 13.42
CA PRO A 13 30.48 8.26 12.25
C PRO A 13 31.92 8.26 11.73
N ASN A 14 32.90 7.94 12.60
CA ASN A 14 34.32 7.88 12.29
C ASN A 14 34.75 6.52 11.69
N ARG A 15 33.89 5.50 11.72
CA ARG A 15 34.19 4.18 11.13
C ARG A 15 33.61 4.12 9.71
N GLU A 16 34.47 3.89 8.73
CA GLU A 16 34.09 3.69 7.34
C GLU A 16 34.00 2.17 7.05
N ILE A 17 32.84 1.73 6.59
CA ILE A 17 32.62 0.39 6.08
C ILE A 17 31.97 0.47 4.68
N PRO A 18 32.08 -0.57 3.85
CA PRO A 18 31.43 -0.58 2.56
C PRO A 18 29.91 -0.33 2.66
N GLU A 19 29.38 0.58 1.81
CA GLU A 19 27.97 0.94 1.75
C GLU A 19 27.47 0.87 0.30
N LEU A 20 27.84 1.85 -0.55
CA LEU A 20 27.42 1.96 -1.93
C LEU A 20 28.34 1.11 -2.83
N THR A 21 28.15 -0.20 -2.81
CA THR A 21 28.89 -1.16 -3.63
C THR A 21 28.03 -1.68 -4.79
N LEU A 22 28.67 -2.15 -5.85
CA LEU A 22 27.94 -2.67 -7.02
C LEU A 22 26.99 -3.81 -6.65
N LYS A 23 27.42 -4.74 -5.77
CA LYS A 23 26.56 -5.85 -5.31
C LYS A 23 25.32 -5.35 -4.57
N ALA A 24 25.45 -4.35 -3.70
CA ALA A 24 24.33 -3.77 -2.97
C ALA A 24 23.38 -3.00 -3.90
N ILE A 25 23.93 -2.27 -4.87
CA ILE A 25 23.14 -1.58 -5.91
C ILE A 25 22.33 -2.61 -6.72
N LEU A 26 22.98 -3.63 -7.27
CA LEU A 26 22.30 -4.64 -8.10
C LEU A 26 21.18 -5.37 -7.32
N VAL A 27 21.46 -5.79 -6.08
CA VAL A 27 20.44 -6.41 -5.23
C VAL A 27 19.28 -5.44 -4.97
N GLY A 28 19.56 -4.17 -4.65
CA GLY A 28 18.53 -3.17 -4.42
C GLY A 28 17.68 -2.87 -5.66
N LEU A 29 18.28 -2.82 -6.87
CA LEU A 29 17.54 -2.65 -8.13
C LEU A 29 16.63 -3.83 -8.44
N VAL A 30 17.13 -5.05 -8.28
CA VAL A 30 16.33 -6.28 -8.47
C VAL A 30 15.17 -6.32 -7.47
N LEU A 31 15.43 -6.02 -6.21
CA LEU A 31 14.38 -5.98 -5.18
C LEU A 31 13.37 -4.85 -5.43
N SER A 32 13.80 -3.71 -5.96
CA SER A 32 12.91 -2.61 -6.38
C SER A 32 11.86 -3.09 -7.39
N ILE A 33 12.30 -3.80 -8.43
CA ILE A 33 11.40 -4.33 -9.45
C ILE A 33 10.48 -5.41 -8.89
N ILE A 34 11.04 -6.37 -8.14
CA ILE A 34 10.29 -7.51 -7.60
C ILE A 34 9.21 -7.05 -6.61
N LEU A 35 9.58 -6.23 -5.63
CA LEU A 35 8.63 -5.78 -4.59
C LEU A 35 7.68 -4.69 -5.13
N GLY A 36 8.12 -3.90 -6.11
CA GLY A 36 7.24 -3.01 -6.85
C GLY A 36 6.16 -3.77 -7.62
N ALA A 37 6.52 -4.82 -8.33
CA ALA A 37 5.56 -5.67 -9.04
C ALA A 37 4.57 -6.37 -8.09
N ALA A 38 5.06 -6.89 -6.95
CA ALA A 38 4.21 -7.50 -5.92
C ALA A 38 3.20 -6.50 -5.36
N ASN A 39 3.64 -5.28 -5.03
CA ASN A 39 2.76 -4.23 -4.51
C ASN A 39 1.80 -3.72 -5.58
N ALA A 40 2.18 -3.69 -6.87
CA ALA A 40 1.27 -3.34 -7.95
C ALA A 40 0.10 -4.33 -8.03
N TYR A 41 0.37 -5.63 -7.98
CA TYR A 41 -0.70 -6.65 -7.95
C TYR A 41 -1.58 -6.50 -6.70
N LEU A 42 -0.99 -6.45 -5.51
CA LEU A 42 -1.72 -6.35 -4.26
C LEU A 42 -2.61 -5.10 -4.20
N GLY A 43 -2.07 -3.96 -4.62
CA GLY A 43 -2.80 -2.70 -4.57
C GLY A 43 -3.93 -2.61 -5.59
N LEU A 44 -3.77 -3.20 -6.78
CA LEU A 44 -4.87 -3.34 -7.74
C LEU A 44 -5.92 -4.34 -7.27
N TYR A 45 -5.51 -5.40 -6.56
CA TYR A 45 -6.40 -6.43 -6.04
C TYR A 45 -7.16 -5.97 -4.78
N ALA A 46 -6.44 -5.50 -3.75
CA ALA A 46 -6.98 -5.20 -2.43
C ALA A 46 -7.13 -3.69 -2.14
N GLY A 47 -6.64 -2.81 -3.01
CA GLY A 47 -6.70 -1.36 -2.84
C GLY A 47 -5.76 -0.81 -1.78
N MET A 48 -4.77 -1.59 -1.36
CA MET A 48 -3.75 -1.20 -0.38
C MET A 48 -2.39 -1.79 -0.73
N THR A 49 -1.34 -1.11 -0.32
CA THR A 49 0.05 -1.60 -0.41
C THR A 49 0.57 -1.97 0.97
N VAL A 50 1.58 -2.80 1.02
CA VAL A 50 2.25 -3.20 2.25
C VAL A 50 3.70 -2.78 2.16
N SER A 51 4.20 -2.13 3.22
CA SER A 51 5.58 -1.65 3.27
C SER A 51 6.59 -2.74 2.91
N ALA A 52 7.43 -2.43 1.91
CA ALA A 52 8.48 -3.33 1.46
C ALA A 52 9.76 -3.25 2.31
N ILE A 53 9.82 -2.36 3.30
CA ILE A 53 11.04 -2.12 4.07
C ILE A 53 11.48 -3.36 4.86
N ILE A 54 10.55 -4.00 5.59
CA ILE A 54 10.86 -5.19 6.39
C ILE A 54 11.16 -6.40 5.50
N PRO A 55 10.29 -6.81 4.55
CA PRO A 55 10.61 -7.92 3.65
C PRO A 55 11.83 -7.63 2.79
N GLY A 56 12.01 -6.39 2.32
CA GLY A 56 13.18 -5.95 1.57
C GLY A 56 14.48 -6.09 2.36
N ALA A 57 14.49 -5.73 3.65
CA ALA A 57 15.66 -5.89 4.51
C ALA A 57 16.07 -7.36 4.67
N VAL A 58 15.10 -8.25 4.87
CA VAL A 58 15.36 -9.68 5.03
C VAL A 58 15.82 -10.32 3.72
N MET A 59 15.18 -9.96 2.59
CA MET A 59 15.60 -10.44 1.26
C MET A 59 17.00 -9.91 0.90
N ALA A 60 17.26 -8.62 1.13
CA ALA A 60 18.58 -8.03 0.91
C ALA A 60 19.66 -8.71 1.77
N LEU A 61 19.35 -8.99 3.03
CA LEU A 61 20.25 -9.73 3.93
C LEU A 61 20.54 -11.12 3.38
N ALA A 62 19.53 -11.87 2.96
CA ALA A 62 19.66 -13.22 2.41
C ALA A 62 20.51 -13.21 1.12
N LEU A 63 20.25 -12.27 0.21
CA LEU A 63 20.96 -12.16 -1.06
C LEU A 63 22.38 -11.66 -0.92
N LEU A 64 22.68 -10.79 0.04
CA LEU A 64 24.03 -10.25 0.27
C LEU A 64 24.89 -11.13 1.19
N LYS A 65 24.29 -12.06 1.96
CA LYS A 65 25.01 -12.95 2.87
C LYS A 65 26.11 -13.79 2.18
N PRO A 66 25.89 -14.44 1.01
CA PRO A 66 26.93 -15.18 0.30
C PRO A 66 28.11 -14.29 -0.11
N PHE A 67 27.87 -13.01 -0.33
CA PHE A 67 28.86 -12.03 -0.75
C PHE A 67 29.48 -11.25 0.44
N LYS A 68 29.29 -11.74 1.66
CA LYS A 68 29.76 -11.09 2.92
C LYS A 68 29.36 -9.61 2.99
N GLY A 69 28.07 -9.34 2.71
CA GLY A 69 27.52 -7.99 2.74
C GLY A 69 27.56 -7.36 4.13
N THR A 70 27.93 -6.08 4.20
CA THR A 70 27.89 -5.31 5.45
C THR A 70 26.47 -4.91 5.81
N ILE A 71 26.23 -4.55 7.07
CA ILE A 71 24.92 -4.05 7.52
C ILE A 71 24.47 -2.80 6.73
N LEU A 72 25.42 -1.92 6.35
CA LEU A 72 25.12 -0.71 5.58
C LEU A 72 24.83 -1.03 4.10
N GLU A 73 25.45 -2.05 3.50
CA GLU A 73 25.10 -2.55 2.18
C GLU A 73 23.69 -3.15 2.16
N VAL A 74 23.32 -3.91 3.21
CA VAL A 74 21.95 -4.45 3.35
C VAL A 74 20.93 -3.32 3.49
N ASN A 75 21.18 -2.32 4.35
CA ASN A 75 20.29 -1.17 4.49
C ASN A 75 20.16 -0.39 3.18
N LEU A 76 21.23 -0.25 2.42
CA LEU A 76 21.24 0.40 1.11
C LEU A 76 20.37 -0.37 0.10
N ALA A 77 20.51 -1.70 0.03
CA ALA A 77 19.69 -2.53 -0.84
C ALA A 77 18.18 -2.50 -0.42
N THR A 78 17.91 -2.44 0.89
CA THR A 78 16.55 -2.25 1.43
C THR A 78 15.95 -0.93 0.97
N MET A 79 16.74 0.14 0.90
CA MET A 79 16.30 1.44 0.37
C MET A 79 15.86 1.33 -1.09
N GLY A 80 16.61 0.58 -1.91
CA GLY A 80 16.23 0.29 -3.30
C GLY A 80 14.90 -0.46 -3.38
N ALA A 81 14.73 -1.49 -2.54
CA ALA A 81 13.50 -2.27 -2.45
C ALA A 81 12.27 -1.42 -2.10
N ALA A 82 12.40 -0.53 -1.12
CA ALA A 82 11.35 0.39 -0.72
C ALA A 82 10.97 1.37 -1.83
N ALA A 83 11.93 1.85 -2.63
CA ALA A 83 11.66 2.73 -3.77
C ALA A 83 10.71 2.06 -4.79
N GLY A 84 10.82 0.73 -4.98
CA GLY A 84 9.94 -0.03 -5.87
C GLY A 84 8.49 -0.02 -5.41
N GLU A 85 8.26 -0.29 -4.13
CA GLU A 85 6.93 -0.26 -3.54
C GLU A 85 6.29 1.13 -3.64
N CYS A 86 7.04 2.17 -3.30
CA CYS A 86 6.53 3.55 -3.29
C CYS A 86 6.07 4.01 -4.67
N ILE A 87 6.82 3.70 -5.74
CA ILE A 87 6.41 3.97 -7.12
C ILE A 87 5.15 3.18 -7.45
N ALA A 88 5.12 1.89 -7.14
CA ALA A 88 3.94 1.07 -7.38
C ALA A 88 2.71 1.65 -6.69
N ALA A 89 2.79 2.04 -5.41
CA ALA A 89 1.69 2.63 -4.65
C ALA A 89 1.14 3.89 -5.32
N GLY A 90 2.00 4.82 -5.75
CA GLY A 90 1.57 6.04 -6.43
C GLY A 90 0.92 5.80 -7.79
N VAL A 91 1.48 4.88 -8.58
CA VAL A 91 1.03 4.56 -9.94
C VAL A 91 -0.31 3.85 -9.93
N ILE A 92 -0.48 2.79 -9.10
CA ILE A 92 -1.71 1.98 -9.09
C ILE A 92 -2.93 2.75 -8.58
N PHE A 93 -2.73 3.81 -7.82
CA PHE A 93 -3.84 4.64 -7.34
C PHE A 93 -4.35 5.61 -8.41
N THR A 94 -3.55 5.92 -9.42
CA THR A 94 -3.85 6.98 -10.39
C THR A 94 -3.93 6.47 -11.83
N ILE A 95 -2.88 5.90 -12.37
CA ILE A 95 -2.78 5.53 -13.79
C ILE A 95 -3.91 4.60 -14.27
N PRO A 96 -4.32 3.55 -13.52
CA PRO A 96 -5.43 2.69 -13.93
C PRO A 96 -6.77 3.42 -14.06
N ALA A 97 -6.93 4.59 -13.43
CA ALA A 97 -8.12 5.42 -13.60
C ALA A 97 -8.28 5.91 -15.05
N LEU A 98 -7.20 6.08 -15.81
CA LEU A 98 -7.23 6.46 -17.22
C LEU A 98 -7.89 5.38 -18.10
N VAL A 99 -7.63 4.11 -17.80
CA VAL A 99 -8.29 2.98 -18.45
C VAL A 99 -9.76 2.94 -18.05
N LEU A 100 -10.05 3.10 -16.77
CA LEU A 100 -11.43 3.10 -16.25
C LEU A 100 -12.26 4.29 -16.77
N LEU A 101 -11.62 5.43 -17.08
CA LEU A 101 -12.26 6.59 -17.72
C LEU A 101 -12.47 6.39 -19.22
N GLY A 102 -11.86 5.38 -19.83
CA GLY A 102 -11.86 5.20 -21.27
C GLY A 102 -10.95 6.17 -22.03
N ALA A 103 -10.11 6.93 -21.32
CA ALA A 103 -9.08 7.78 -21.92
C ALA A 103 -7.95 6.95 -22.54
N TRP A 104 -7.68 5.78 -21.99
CA TRP A 104 -6.76 4.78 -22.51
C TRP A 104 -7.50 3.46 -22.74
N THR A 105 -7.23 2.78 -23.85
CA THR A 105 -7.71 1.43 -24.13
C THR A 105 -6.85 0.36 -23.48
N GLU A 106 -5.57 0.67 -23.30
CA GLU A 106 -4.54 -0.17 -22.69
C GLU A 106 -3.54 0.71 -21.94
N ILE A 107 -2.74 0.12 -21.07
CA ILE A 107 -1.72 0.87 -20.31
C ILE A 107 -0.62 1.36 -21.25
N GLN A 108 -0.49 2.67 -21.38
CA GLN A 108 0.54 3.32 -22.18
C GLN A 108 1.88 3.23 -21.45
N LEU A 109 2.80 2.39 -21.97
CA LEU A 109 4.05 2.05 -21.28
C LEU A 109 4.99 3.25 -21.12
N LEU A 110 5.16 4.03 -22.20
CA LEU A 110 6.09 5.17 -22.22
C LEU A 110 5.61 6.27 -21.27
N GLU A 111 4.33 6.64 -21.35
CA GLU A 111 3.70 7.66 -20.53
C GLU A 111 3.74 7.29 -19.06
N THR A 112 3.38 6.05 -18.74
CA THR A 112 3.44 5.53 -17.37
C THR A 112 4.87 5.58 -16.83
N SER A 113 5.87 5.22 -17.63
CA SER A 113 7.27 5.27 -17.23
C SER A 113 7.76 6.70 -17.01
N ILE A 114 7.41 7.63 -17.89
CA ILE A 114 7.78 9.06 -17.76
C ILE A 114 7.12 9.67 -16.52
N ILE A 115 5.82 9.47 -16.34
CA ILE A 115 5.07 9.98 -15.17
C ILE A 115 5.67 9.42 -13.87
N SER A 116 5.94 8.13 -13.83
CA SER A 116 6.53 7.44 -12.68
C SER A 116 7.92 7.98 -12.36
N LEU A 117 8.73 8.20 -13.38
CA LEU A 117 10.09 8.72 -13.23
C LEU A 117 10.07 10.18 -12.73
N LEU A 118 9.24 11.04 -13.34
CA LEU A 118 9.15 12.45 -12.96
C LEU A 118 8.61 12.62 -11.53
N GLY A 119 7.53 11.91 -11.19
CA GLY A 119 6.98 11.91 -9.84
C GLY A 119 7.95 11.35 -8.81
N GLY A 120 8.59 10.22 -9.14
CA GLY A 120 9.56 9.58 -8.28
C GLY A 120 10.80 10.43 -8.01
N LEU A 121 11.40 11.02 -9.04
CA LEU A 121 12.55 11.91 -8.91
C LEU A 121 12.19 13.17 -8.11
N LEU A 122 11.00 13.74 -8.36
CA LEU A 122 10.53 14.91 -7.62
C LEU A 122 10.36 14.59 -6.12
N GLY A 123 9.79 13.40 -5.80
CA GLY A 123 9.68 12.91 -4.42
C GLY A 123 11.02 12.71 -3.73
N VAL A 124 11.99 12.07 -4.42
CA VAL A 124 13.36 11.92 -3.89
C VAL A 124 13.99 13.27 -3.60
N LEU A 125 13.87 14.24 -4.52
CA LEU A 125 14.47 15.56 -4.34
C LEU A 125 13.84 16.33 -3.18
N TRP A 126 12.50 16.28 -3.04
CA TRP A 126 11.81 16.92 -1.91
C TRP A 126 12.08 16.22 -0.57
N MET A 127 12.31 14.90 -0.58
CA MET A 127 12.66 14.16 0.64
C MET A 127 14.00 14.60 1.24
N VAL A 128 14.98 15.04 0.42
CA VAL A 128 16.31 15.45 0.92
C VAL A 128 16.21 16.54 2.00
N PRO A 129 15.57 17.71 1.78
CA PRO A 129 15.40 18.71 2.83
C PRO A 129 14.48 18.23 3.96
N LEU A 130 13.45 17.43 3.65
CA LEU A 130 12.50 16.89 4.64
C LEU A 130 13.14 15.90 5.60
N ARG A 131 14.15 15.13 5.17
CA ARG A 131 14.87 14.21 6.05
C ARG A 131 15.41 14.91 7.29
N ARG A 132 16.11 16.03 7.10
CA ARG A 132 16.69 16.74 8.24
C ARG A 132 15.61 17.31 9.15
N ALA A 133 14.53 17.83 8.59
CA ALA A 133 13.39 18.37 9.33
C ALA A 133 12.66 17.27 10.12
N LEU A 134 12.33 16.14 9.48
CA LEU A 134 11.44 15.13 10.04
C LEU A 134 12.16 13.98 10.77
N VAL A 135 13.36 13.57 10.31
CA VAL A 135 14.08 12.45 10.93
C VAL A 135 15.02 12.92 12.03
N VAL A 136 15.75 14.04 11.81
CA VAL A 136 16.79 14.50 12.74
C VAL A 136 16.25 15.44 13.81
N LYS A 137 15.41 16.42 13.42
CA LYS A 137 14.98 17.49 14.33
C LYS A 137 13.69 17.18 15.09
N THR A 138 12.87 16.23 14.63
CA THR A 138 11.65 15.83 15.33
C THR A 138 11.84 14.58 16.18
N LYS A 139 10.86 14.31 17.05
CA LYS A 139 10.79 13.08 17.85
C LYS A 139 9.84 12.05 17.24
N LEU A 140 9.59 12.09 15.92
CA LEU A 140 8.71 11.13 15.26
C LEU A 140 9.21 9.70 15.46
N PRO A 141 8.36 8.72 15.80
CA PRO A 141 8.77 7.37 16.19
C PRO A 141 9.42 6.58 15.06
N PHE A 142 8.98 6.74 13.80
CA PHE A 142 9.43 5.95 12.66
C PHE A 142 9.39 4.43 12.92
N PRO A 143 8.21 3.86 13.24
CA PRO A 143 8.11 2.50 13.81
C PRO A 143 8.68 1.40 12.91
N GLU A 144 8.51 1.49 11.60
CA GLU A 144 9.05 0.49 10.67
C GLU A 144 10.57 0.63 10.50
N GLY A 145 11.07 1.87 10.48
CA GLY A 145 12.51 2.14 10.47
C GLY A 145 13.21 1.58 11.70
N VAL A 146 12.59 1.75 12.88
CA VAL A 146 13.05 1.16 14.16
C VAL A 146 13.05 -0.36 14.08
N ALA A 147 11.96 -0.97 13.59
CA ALA A 147 11.84 -2.41 13.44
C ALA A 147 12.93 -3.00 12.53
N VAL A 148 13.20 -2.36 11.38
CA VAL A 148 14.27 -2.80 10.47
C VAL A 148 15.65 -2.62 11.10
N ALA A 149 15.92 -1.49 11.77
CA ALA A 149 17.18 -1.29 12.46
C ALA A 149 17.42 -2.37 13.51
N ALA A 150 16.41 -2.72 14.31
CA ALA A 150 16.48 -3.80 15.29
C ALA A 150 16.72 -5.17 14.61
N VAL A 151 16.08 -5.44 13.45
CA VAL A 151 16.32 -6.66 12.67
C VAL A 151 17.76 -6.76 12.21
N LEU A 152 18.30 -5.69 11.65
CA LEU A 152 19.64 -5.70 11.06
C LEU A 152 20.73 -5.73 12.13
N THR A 153 20.59 -4.98 13.22
CA THR A 153 21.57 -4.97 14.33
C THR A 153 21.67 -6.32 15.02
N THR A 154 20.56 -7.01 15.24
CA THR A 154 20.56 -8.34 15.87
C THR A 154 21.04 -9.46 14.95
N THR A 155 20.96 -9.28 13.62
CA THR A 155 21.32 -10.33 12.65
C THR A 155 22.77 -10.23 12.18
N VAL A 156 23.29 -9.01 11.99
CA VAL A 156 24.65 -8.75 11.43
C VAL A 156 25.63 -8.29 12.50
N GLY A 157 25.15 -7.82 13.65
CA GLY A 157 25.97 -7.22 14.71
C GLY A 157 26.90 -8.15 15.48
N GLY A 158 26.99 -9.42 15.12
CA GLY A 158 27.80 -10.42 15.81
C GLY A 158 29.21 -10.61 15.24
N GLU A 159 30.07 -9.60 15.20
CA GLU A 159 31.54 -9.82 15.08
C GLU A 159 32.15 -10.54 16.31
N THR A 160 31.36 -10.72 17.38
CA THR A 160 31.73 -11.50 18.59
C THR A 160 30.81 -12.70 18.83
N ALA A 161 29.95 -13.05 17.88
CA ALA A 161 29.12 -14.24 18.01
C ALA A 161 30.01 -15.49 17.83
N GLU A 162 30.61 -15.93 18.90
CA GLU A 162 30.91 -17.35 19.07
C GLU A 162 29.67 -18.15 18.75
N GLN A 163 29.81 -18.95 17.71
CA GLN A 163 29.05 -20.16 17.43
C GLN A 163 27.55 -20.08 17.09
N GLY A 164 27.25 -20.15 15.80
CA GLY A 164 26.40 -21.24 15.29
C GLY A 164 24.89 -21.21 15.50
N LYS A 165 24.30 -20.27 16.20
CA LYS A 165 22.84 -20.15 16.22
C LYS A 165 22.38 -19.23 15.10
N GLN A 166 22.15 -19.80 13.93
CA GLN A 166 21.48 -19.16 12.82
C GLN A 166 20.18 -18.49 13.32
N ASN A 167 20.08 -17.18 13.12
CA ASN A 167 18.85 -16.45 13.39
C ASN A 167 17.73 -16.98 12.49
N VAL A 168 16.82 -17.74 13.10
CA VAL A 168 15.66 -18.43 12.49
C VAL A 168 14.64 -17.45 11.85
N SER A 169 14.78 -16.15 12.08
CA SER A 169 13.77 -15.16 11.70
C SER A 169 13.50 -15.06 10.19
N GLY A 170 14.55 -15.00 9.36
CA GLY A 170 14.38 -14.81 7.90
C GLY A 170 13.74 -15.99 7.18
N ILE A 171 13.82 -17.19 7.74
CA ILE A 171 13.22 -18.39 7.14
C ILE A 171 11.69 -18.31 7.10
N TRP A 172 11.07 -17.64 8.08
CA TRP A 172 9.61 -17.52 8.12
C TRP A 172 9.04 -16.66 7.01
N LEU A 173 9.78 -15.66 6.53
CA LEU A 173 9.40 -14.91 5.33
C LEU A 173 9.42 -15.81 4.09
N LEU A 174 10.45 -16.64 3.92
CA LEU A 174 10.53 -17.57 2.80
C LEU A 174 9.46 -18.65 2.88
N VAL A 175 9.22 -19.20 4.07
CA VAL A 175 8.18 -20.22 4.29
C VAL A 175 6.79 -19.66 4.00
N GLY A 176 6.48 -18.47 4.53
CA GLY A 176 5.21 -17.80 4.25
C GLY A 176 5.05 -17.51 2.76
N GLY A 177 6.11 -17.01 2.11
CA GLY A 177 6.13 -16.72 0.68
C GLY A 177 5.89 -17.95 -0.18
N PHE A 178 6.56 -19.03 0.13
CA PHE A 178 6.40 -20.29 -0.60
C PHE A 178 4.99 -20.90 -0.44
N ILE A 179 4.45 -20.91 0.77
CA ILE A 179 3.09 -21.39 1.06
C ILE A 179 2.05 -20.58 0.28
N ALA A 180 2.12 -19.25 0.34
CA ALA A 180 1.18 -18.37 -0.34
C ALA A 180 1.32 -18.44 -1.87
N ALA A 181 2.54 -18.55 -2.38
CA ALA A 181 2.80 -18.74 -3.81
C ALA A 181 2.19 -20.05 -4.32
N LEU A 182 2.40 -21.16 -3.62
CA LEU A 182 1.79 -22.45 -3.97
C LEU A 182 0.26 -22.40 -3.92
N TYR A 183 -0.30 -21.75 -2.89
CA TYR A 183 -1.73 -21.56 -2.77
C TYR A 183 -2.28 -20.83 -4.00
N LYS A 184 -1.68 -19.69 -4.36
CA LYS A 184 -2.12 -18.84 -5.48
C LYS A 184 -1.95 -19.54 -6.83
N PHE A 185 -0.89 -20.31 -6.99
CA PHE A 185 -0.67 -21.12 -8.19
C PHE A 185 -1.73 -22.22 -8.34
N GLY A 186 -2.08 -22.90 -7.26
CA GLY A 186 -3.16 -23.89 -7.24
C GLY A 186 -4.53 -23.30 -7.53
N GLU A 187 -4.80 -22.10 -7.03
CA GLU A 187 -6.06 -21.37 -7.25
C GLU A 187 -6.20 -20.87 -8.69
N LEU A 188 -5.29 -19.99 -9.13
CA LEU A 188 -5.46 -19.25 -10.39
C LEU A 188 -4.89 -19.97 -11.62
N SER A 189 -3.78 -20.68 -11.49
CA SER A 189 -3.13 -21.33 -12.64
C SER A 189 -3.67 -22.73 -12.89
N LEU A 190 -3.69 -23.57 -11.84
CA LEU A 190 -4.18 -24.95 -11.94
C LEU A 190 -5.70 -25.07 -11.80
N ASN A 191 -6.36 -24.08 -11.21
CA ASN A 191 -7.79 -24.08 -10.89
C ASN A 191 -8.23 -25.35 -10.14
N ILE A 192 -7.40 -25.80 -9.16
CA ILE A 192 -7.67 -27.03 -8.38
C ILE A 192 -8.78 -26.76 -7.36
N PHE A 193 -8.87 -25.56 -6.86
CA PHE A 193 -9.91 -25.10 -5.93
C PHE A 193 -10.26 -23.65 -6.20
N ARG A 194 -11.46 -23.28 -5.78
CA ARG A 194 -11.92 -21.90 -5.87
C ARG A 194 -11.48 -21.10 -4.64
N GLY A 195 -10.87 -19.94 -4.85
CA GLY A 195 -10.40 -19.03 -3.78
C GLY A 195 -11.47 -18.15 -3.16
N THR A 196 -12.68 -18.09 -3.76
CA THR A 196 -13.78 -17.27 -3.25
C THR A 196 -15.03 -18.13 -3.04
N ILE A 197 -15.60 -18.04 -1.84
CA ILE A 197 -16.82 -18.73 -1.44
C ILE A 197 -17.88 -17.66 -1.26
N GLU A 198 -18.98 -17.78 -1.97
CA GLU A 198 -20.08 -16.81 -1.96
C GLU A 198 -21.41 -17.53 -1.86
N HIS A 199 -22.32 -16.94 -1.12
CA HIS A 199 -23.68 -17.41 -1.02
C HIS A 199 -24.65 -16.23 -0.98
N ILE A 200 -25.76 -16.37 -1.67
CA ILE A 200 -26.87 -15.41 -1.67
C ILE A 200 -28.16 -16.18 -1.41
N MET A 201 -29.00 -15.64 -0.53
CA MET A 201 -30.29 -16.24 -0.21
C MET A 201 -31.39 -15.17 -0.16
N SER A 202 -32.60 -15.53 -0.57
CA SER A 202 -33.78 -14.72 -0.33
C SER A 202 -34.28 -14.96 1.09
N ILE A 203 -34.51 -13.85 1.83
CA ILE A 203 -35.07 -13.91 3.19
C ILE A 203 -36.61 -13.87 3.14
N GLY A 204 -37.19 -13.48 2.00
CA GLY A 204 -38.61 -13.36 1.80
C GLY A 204 -38.96 -12.22 0.88
N LYS A 205 -40.25 -12.15 0.49
CA LYS A 205 -40.76 -11.09 -0.37
C LYS A 205 -41.38 -9.98 0.46
N PHE A 206 -41.03 -8.77 0.16
CA PHE A 206 -41.56 -7.57 0.80
C PHE A 206 -42.07 -6.60 -0.24
N SER A 207 -43.22 -5.96 0.05
CA SER A 207 -43.82 -4.96 -0.82
C SER A 207 -43.45 -3.57 -0.34
N ILE A 208 -42.83 -2.79 -1.22
CA ILE A 208 -42.57 -1.36 -1.03
C ILE A 208 -43.40 -0.59 -2.05
N GLY A 209 -44.47 0.06 -1.59
CA GLY A 209 -45.44 0.70 -2.48
C GLY A 209 -46.23 -0.33 -3.34
N GLN A 210 -46.11 -0.23 -4.66
CA GLN A 210 -46.76 -1.14 -5.59
C GLN A 210 -45.86 -2.30 -6.07
N GLU A 211 -44.58 -2.27 -5.76
CA GLU A 211 -43.62 -3.30 -6.17
C GLU A 211 -43.38 -4.31 -5.06
N THR A 212 -43.27 -5.58 -5.44
CA THR A 212 -42.93 -6.68 -4.53
C THR A 212 -41.61 -7.31 -4.97
N ASN A 213 -40.59 -7.11 -4.19
CA ASN A 213 -39.24 -7.62 -4.45
C ASN A 213 -38.78 -8.59 -3.37
N ASP A 214 -37.84 -9.46 -3.72
CA ASP A 214 -37.18 -10.34 -2.77
C ASP A 214 -36.18 -9.53 -1.93
N ALA A 215 -36.17 -9.75 -0.61
CA ALA A 215 -35.12 -9.29 0.26
C ALA A 215 -33.96 -10.31 0.24
N TRP A 216 -32.81 -9.86 -0.19
CA TRP A 216 -31.63 -10.68 -0.40
C TRP A 216 -30.60 -10.49 0.71
N LEU A 217 -29.98 -11.57 1.14
CA LEU A 217 -28.80 -11.56 2.02
C LEU A 217 -27.64 -12.18 1.27
N TYR A 218 -26.53 -11.45 1.22
CA TYR A 218 -25.28 -11.88 0.60
C TYR A 218 -24.20 -12.06 1.66
N GLY A 219 -23.41 -13.13 1.54
CA GLY A 219 -22.24 -13.40 2.35
C GLY A 219 -21.17 -14.13 1.54
N GLY A 220 -19.91 -13.91 1.90
CA GLY A 220 -18.81 -14.58 1.22
C GLY A 220 -17.46 -14.32 1.89
N VAL A 221 -16.48 -15.12 1.49
CA VAL A 221 -15.10 -15.02 1.94
C VAL A 221 -14.15 -15.37 0.81
N THR A 222 -13.12 -14.56 0.64
CA THR A 222 -11.97 -14.89 -0.23
C THR A 222 -10.89 -15.53 0.61
N THR A 223 -10.51 -16.76 0.29
CA THR A 223 -9.54 -17.54 1.05
C THR A 223 -8.08 -17.18 0.71
N SER A 224 -7.78 -15.86 0.64
CA SER A 224 -6.44 -15.35 0.32
C SER A 224 -5.51 -15.35 1.55
N PRO A 225 -4.35 -16.01 1.48
CA PRO A 225 -3.30 -15.91 2.49
C PRO A 225 -2.75 -14.50 2.67
N ALA A 226 -2.64 -13.73 1.57
CA ALA A 226 -2.15 -12.35 1.63
C ALA A 226 -3.09 -11.44 2.43
N LEU A 227 -4.40 -11.54 2.21
CA LEU A 227 -5.39 -10.73 2.96
C LEU A 227 -5.43 -11.09 4.44
N LEU A 228 -5.23 -12.37 4.78
CA LEU A 228 -5.04 -12.80 6.16
C LEU A 228 -3.80 -12.15 6.79
N GLY A 229 -2.68 -12.14 6.04
CA GLY A 229 -1.45 -11.48 6.42
C GLY A 229 -1.62 -9.97 6.60
N VAL A 230 -2.29 -9.31 5.66
CA VAL A 230 -2.63 -7.87 5.75
C VAL A 230 -3.39 -7.58 7.04
N GLY A 231 -4.44 -8.36 7.34
CA GLY A 231 -5.23 -8.20 8.56
C GLY A 231 -4.40 -8.32 9.84
N TRP A 232 -3.45 -9.25 9.87
CA TRP A 232 -2.52 -9.42 10.99
C TRP A 232 -1.58 -8.21 11.14
N ILE A 233 -1.09 -7.64 10.03
CA ILE A 233 -0.19 -6.47 10.01
C ILE A 233 -0.90 -5.21 10.50
N ILE A 234 -2.08 -4.88 9.93
CA ILE A 234 -2.84 -3.66 10.29
C ILE A 234 -3.48 -3.74 11.69
N GLY A 235 -3.59 -4.95 12.22
CA GLY A 235 -4.08 -5.19 13.57
C GLY A 235 -5.60 -5.23 13.72
N PRO A 236 -6.08 -5.66 14.90
CA PRO A 236 -7.50 -5.98 15.12
C PRO A 236 -8.42 -4.77 14.98
N LYS A 237 -7.98 -3.60 15.43
CA LYS A 237 -8.81 -2.38 15.44
C LYS A 237 -9.17 -1.93 14.04
N ILE A 238 -8.18 -1.78 13.16
CA ILE A 238 -8.40 -1.34 11.78
C ILE A 238 -9.13 -2.42 10.98
N ALA A 239 -8.76 -3.69 11.14
CA ALA A 239 -9.42 -4.82 10.49
C ALA A 239 -10.92 -4.91 10.84
N SER A 240 -11.28 -4.61 12.10
CA SER A 240 -12.69 -4.56 12.53
C SER A 240 -13.46 -3.42 11.84
N TYR A 241 -12.86 -2.25 11.68
CA TYR A 241 -13.51 -1.13 11.00
C TYR A 241 -13.74 -1.41 9.50
N VAL A 242 -12.79 -2.09 8.85
CA VAL A 242 -12.97 -2.55 7.46
C VAL A 242 -14.13 -3.53 7.35
N LEU A 243 -14.24 -4.50 8.29
CA LEU A 243 -15.38 -5.42 8.30
C LEU A 243 -16.71 -4.69 8.55
N VAL A 244 -16.76 -3.76 9.51
CA VAL A 244 -17.96 -2.95 9.79
C VAL A 244 -18.42 -2.20 8.54
N GLY A 245 -17.48 -1.59 7.81
CA GLY A 245 -17.78 -0.95 6.53
C GLY A 245 -18.36 -1.94 5.51
N GLY A 246 -17.78 -3.13 5.40
CA GLY A 246 -18.31 -4.20 4.55
C GLY A 246 -19.73 -4.63 4.93
N LEU A 247 -20.00 -4.79 6.23
CA LEU A 247 -21.35 -5.10 6.72
C LEU A 247 -22.35 -3.98 6.40
N ILE A 248 -21.98 -2.72 6.60
CA ILE A 248 -22.82 -1.57 6.24
C ILE A 248 -23.15 -1.61 4.75
N GLY A 249 -22.16 -1.74 3.88
CA GLY A 249 -22.34 -1.73 2.43
C GLY A 249 -23.14 -2.92 1.91
N TRP A 250 -22.75 -4.14 2.32
CA TRP A 250 -23.22 -5.37 1.69
C TRP A 250 -24.37 -6.06 2.42
N VAL A 251 -24.49 -5.88 3.74
CA VAL A 251 -25.55 -6.54 4.54
C VAL A 251 -26.69 -5.58 4.86
N ILE A 252 -26.46 -4.26 4.83
CA ILE A 252 -27.49 -3.27 5.12
C ILE A 252 -27.91 -2.55 3.83
N ILE A 253 -26.98 -1.82 3.18
CA ILE A 253 -27.33 -0.91 2.08
C ILE A 253 -27.69 -1.69 0.80
N ALA A 254 -26.91 -2.70 0.40
CA ALA A 254 -27.18 -3.47 -0.82
C ALA A 254 -28.54 -4.19 -0.78
N PRO A 255 -28.92 -4.89 0.31
CA PRO A 255 -30.25 -5.47 0.42
C PRO A 255 -31.38 -4.45 0.36
N LEU A 256 -31.22 -3.27 0.97
CA LEU A 256 -32.22 -2.20 0.93
C LEU A 256 -32.41 -1.66 -0.48
N ILE A 257 -31.32 -1.49 -1.24
CA ILE A 257 -31.39 -1.08 -2.64
C ILE A 257 -32.05 -2.17 -3.47
N ALA A 258 -31.61 -3.44 -3.32
CA ALA A 258 -32.21 -4.57 -4.04
C ALA A 258 -33.70 -4.73 -3.75
N LEU A 259 -34.13 -4.45 -2.52
CA LEU A 259 -35.54 -4.47 -2.14
C LEU A 259 -36.32 -3.32 -2.78
N ALA A 260 -35.72 -2.14 -2.93
CA ALA A 260 -36.38 -0.97 -3.51
C ALA A 260 -36.45 -1.02 -5.05
N THR A 261 -35.40 -1.55 -5.71
CA THR A 261 -35.27 -1.49 -7.19
C THR A 261 -35.33 -2.85 -7.88
N GLY A 262 -35.35 -3.95 -7.12
CA GLY A 262 -35.11 -5.29 -7.63
C GLY A 262 -33.63 -5.55 -7.93
N LEU A 263 -33.29 -6.82 -8.18
CA LEU A 263 -31.93 -7.15 -8.64
C LEU A 263 -31.81 -6.91 -10.15
N PRO A 264 -30.75 -6.23 -10.62
CA PRO A 264 -30.44 -6.16 -12.04
C PRO A 264 -30.29 -7.57 -12.65
N THR A 265 -30.80 -7.76 -13.85
CA THR A 265 -30.69 -9.02 -14.60
C THR A 265 -29.71 -8.88 -15.76
N PRO A 266 -28.86 -9.88 -16.04
CA PRO A 266 -27.95 -9.85 -17.16
C PRO A 266 -28.72 -9.92 -18.49
N ILE A 267 -28.46 -8.99 -19.42
CA ILE A 267 -29.18 -8.85 -20.68
C ILE A 267 -28.30 -9.29 -21.86
N THR A 268 -26.99 -9.11 -21.78
CA THR A 268 -26.06 -9.44 -22.87
C THR A 268 -25.47 -10.84 -22.72
N ALA A 269 -25.02 -11.43 -23.83
CA ALA A 269 -24.37 -12.73 -23.84
C ALA A 269 -23.13 -12.75 -22.92
N GLU A 270 -22.39 -11.64 -22.85
CA GLU A 270 -21.24 -11.47 -21.98
C GLU A 270 -21.64 -11.47 -20.50
N THR A 271 -22.65 -10.70 -20.12
CA THR A 271 -23.14 -10.64 -18.73
C THR A 271 -23.76 -11.96 -18.28
N ILE A 272 -24.40 -12.69 -19.17
CA ILE A 272 -24.92 -14.05 -18.91
C ILE A 272 -23.76 -15.04 -18.72
N SER A 273 -22.71 -14.96 -19.55
CA SER A 273 -21.50 -15.77 -19.39
C SER A 273 -20.83 -15.51 -18.05
N ASN A 274 -20.71 -14.24 -17.66
CA ASN A 274 -20.18 -13.84 -16.37
C ASN A 274 -21.00 -14.36 -15.20
N ALA A 275 -22.34 -14.28 -15.28
CA ALA A 275 -23.24 -14.84 -14.28
C ALA A 275 -23.08 -16.37 -14.16
N LEU A 276 -23.01 -17.07 -15.28
CA LEU A 276 -22.81 -18.52 -15.31
C LEU A 276 -21.47 -18.94 -14.65
N SER A 277 -20.41 -18.21 -14.95
CA SER A 277 -19.09 -18.41 -14.35
C SER A 277 -19.12 -18.24 -12.82
N VAL A 278 -19.76 -17.17 -12.34
CA VAL A 278 -19.91 -16.87 -10.91
C VAL A 278 -20.75 -17.92 -10.21
N GLY A 279 -21.85 -18.37 -10.84
CA GLY A 279 -22.73 -19.40 -10.33
C GLY A 279 -22.20 -20.83 -10.49
N GLN A 280 -20.98 -21.01 -11.02
CA GLN A 280 -20.36 -22.32 -11.27
C GLN A 280 -21.23 -23.26 -12.10
N GLY A 281 -21.81 -22.75 -13.15
CA GLY A 281 -22.71 -23.48 -14.02
C GLY A 281 -24.19 -23.43 -13.59
N ASP A 282 -24.49 -22.94 -12.39
CA ASP A 282 -25.86 -22.64 -11.97
C ASP A 282 -26.20 -21.19 -12.32
N LEU A 283 -26.97 -21.02 -13.40
CA LEU A 283 -27.34 -19.69 -13.90
C LEU A 283 -28.24 -18.93 -12.91
N SER A 284 -29.08 -19.63 -12.17
CA SER A 284 -30.01 -19.00 -11.21
C SER A 284 -29.27 -18.33 -10.05
N ILE A 285 -28.33 -19.06 -9.43
CA ILE A 285 -27.48 -18.51 -8.38
C ILE A 285 -26.56 -17.42 -8.94
N GLY A 286 -26.01 -17.66 -10.13
CA GLY A 286 -25.12 -16.72 -10.79
C GLY A 286 -25.75 -15.39 -11.13
N ILE A 287 -27.01 -15.35 -11.62
CA ILE A 287 -27.75 -14.13 -11.90
C ILE A 287 -27.91 -13.28 -10.63
N ASN A 288 -28.28 -13.92 -9.52
CA ASN A 288 -28.50 -13.20 -8.27
C ASN A 288 -27.20 -12.61 -7.69
N ILE A 289 -26.10 -13.39 -7.71
CA ILE A 289 -24.78 -12.90 -7.29
C ILE A 289 -24.32 -11.77 -8.20
N TRP A 290 -24.48 -11.93 -9.53
CA TRP A 290 -24.12 -10.92 -10.50
C TRP A 290 -24.92 -9.63 -10.28
N GLY A 291 -26.24 -9.71 -10.10
CA GLY A 291 -27.08 -8.55 -9.83
C GLY A 291 -26.71 -7.80 -8.55
N PHE A 292 -26.30 -8.53 -7.52
CA PHE A 292 -25.82 -7.92 -6.27
C PHE A 292 -24.50 -7.17 -6.46
N PHE A 293 -23.58 -7.74 -7.26
CA PHE A 293 -22.34 -7.06 -7.63
C PHE A 293 -22.57 -5.85 -8.54
N GLU A 294 -23.61 -5.87 -9.37
CA GLU A 294 -24.00 -4.73 -10.20
C GLU A 294 -24.49 -3.55 -9.33
N ILE A 295 -25.32 -3.82 -8.31
CA ILE A 295 -25.72 -2.82 -7.31
C ILE A 295 -24.48 -2.26 -6.58
N TRP A 296 -23.57 -3.13 -6.18
CA TRP A 296 -22.34 -2.69 -5.56
C TRP A 296 -21.50 -1.82 -6.48
N GLY A 297 -21.31 -2.23 -7.74
CA GLY A 297 -20.50 -1.52 -8.73
C GLY A 297 -21.06 -0.16 -9.10
N SER A 298 -22.38 -0.07 -9.28
CA SER A 298 -23.08 1.12 -9.78
C SER A 298 -23.53 2.08 -8.67
N GLN A 299 -23.66 1.65 -7.41
CA GLN A 299 -24.27 2.45 -6.35
C GLN A 299 -23.44 2.48 -5.06
N ILE A 300 -23.12 1.33 -4.45
CA ILE A 300 -22.45 1.27 -3.15
C ILE A 300 -21.02 1.80 -3.22
N ARG A 301 -20.32 1.55 -4.32
CA ARG A 301 -18.99 2.14 -4.56
C ARG A 301 -19.02 3.66 -4.43
N TYR A 302 -20.05 4.35 -4.95
CA TYR A 302 -20.17 5.80 -4.87
C TYR A 302 -20.44 6.29 -3.44
N ILE A 303 -21.14 5.50 -2.62
CA ILE A 303 -21.25 5.78 -1.16
C ILE A 303 -19.88 5.68 -0.51
N GLY A 304 -19.10 4.64 -0.81
CA GLY A 304 -17.72 4.52 -0.36
C GLY A 304 -16.84 5.69 -0.81
N VAL A 305 -16.97 6.13 -2.07
CA VAL A 305 -16.28 7.31 -2.63
C VAL A 305 -16.60 8.57 -1.83
N GLY A 306 -17.89 8.85 -1.59
CA GLY A 306 -18.31 10.01 -0.79
C GLY A 306 -17.76 9.98 0.63
N ALA A 307 -17.78 8.82 1.27
CA ALA A 307 -17.22 8.66 2.61
C ALA A 307 -15.69 8.81 2.63
N MET A 308 -14.97 8.27 1.64
CA MET A 308 -13.52 8.43 1.53
C MET A 308 -13.11 9.87 1.25
N LEU A 309 -13.89 10.62 0.46
CA LEU A 309 -13.64 12.02 0.17
C LEU A 309 -13.66 12.86 1.46
N VAL A 310 -14.73 12.75 2.25
CA VAL A 310 -14.82 13.45 3.54
C VAL A 310 -13.77 12.95 4.52
N GLY A 311 -13.55 11.63 4.59
CA GLY A 311 -12.55 11.01 5.47
C GLY A 311 -11.13 11.46 5.14
N GLY A 312 -10.77 11.57 3.85
CA GLY A 312 -9.47 12.09 3.40
C GLY A 312 -9.26 13.55 3.78
N LEU A 313 -10.26 14.41 3.53
CA LEU A 313 -10.21 15.82 3.93
C LEU A 313 -10.14 15.97 5.45
N TRP A 314 -10.92 15.18 6.19
CA TRP A 314 -10.90 15.18 7.66
C TRP A 314 -9.56 14.74 8.23
N ALA A 315 -8.92 13.72 7.65
CA ALA A 315 -7.59 13.28 8.06
C ALA A 315 -6.58 14.43 7.95
N ILE A 316 -6.58 15.17 6.82
CA ILE A 316 -5.73 16.36 6.64
C ILE A 316 -6.06 17.45 7.64
N TRP A 317 -7.36 17.71 7.86
CA TRP A 317 -7.81 18.73 8.83
C TRP A 317 -7.33 18.41 10.25
N THR A 318 -7.40 17.14 10.64
CA THR A 318 -6.98 16.69 11.98
C THR A 318 -5.49 16.95 12.23
N ILE A 319 -4.64 16.79 11.22
CA ILE A 319 -3.18 16.96 11.35
C ILE A 319 -2.68 18.34 10.88
N ARG A 320 -3.57 19.29 10.56
CA ARG A 320 -3.22 20.61 9.98
C ARG A 320 -2.14 21.38 10.73
N ASN A 321 -2.15 21.32 12.07
CA ASN A 321 -1.17 22.02 12.91
C ASN A 321 0.22 21.39 12.72
N ASN A 322 0.29 20.06 12.77
CA ASN A 322 1.54 19.33 12.57
C ASN A 322 2.08 19.51 11.15
N LEU A 323 1.17 19.60 10.16
CA LEU A 323 1.54 19.89 8.77
C LEU A 323 2.17 21.27 8.64
N VAL A 324 1.55 22.32 9.24
CA VAL A 324 2.09 23.69 9.22
C VAL A 324 3.47 23.74 9.89
N ASP A 325 3.64 23.05 11.00
CA ASP A 325 4.91 23.02 11.72
C ASP A 325 5.98 22.27 10.92
N SER A 326 5.65 21.15 10.27
CA SER A 326 6.57 20.41 9.38
C SER A 326 7.01 21.26 8.19
N VAL A 327 6.09 21.99 7.56
CA VAL A 327 6.41 22.91 6.45
C VAL A 327 7.29 24.06 6.93
N LYS A 328 6.99 24.65 8.09
CA LYS A 328 7.82 25.70 8.69
C LYS A 328 9.24 25.21 8.98
N GLU A 329 9.39 24.01 9.56
CA GLU A 329 10.69 23.42 9.85
C GLU A 329 11.47 23.10 8.57
N ALA A 330 10.79 22.56 7.53
CA ALA A 330 11.40 22.35 6.23
C ALA A 330 11.92 23.67 5.63
N ILE A 331 11.12 24.73 5.64
CA ILE A 331 11.51 26.07 5.15
C ILE A 331 12.65 26.66 5.99
N MET A 332 12.61 26.53 7.32
CA MET A 332 13.70 26.98 8.19
C MET A 332 14.98 26.20 7.95
N GLY A 333 14.91 24.90 7.71
CA GLY A 333 16.03 24.07 7.31
C GLY A 333 16.68 24.52 5.99
N LEU A 334 15.87 25.03 5.05
CA LEU A 334 16.35 25.61 3.80
C LEU A 334 17.11 26.94 4.02
N LYS A 335 16.64 27.79 4.94
CA LYS A 335 17.24 29.08 5.26
C LYS A 335 18.52 28.94 6.10
N GLY A 336 18.64 27.85 6.88
CA GLY A 336 19.74 27.66 7.83
C GLY A 336 21.09 27.27 7.24
N GLY A 337 21.23 27.16 5.92
CA GLY A 337 22.47 26.79 5.25
C GLY A 337 22.98 25.39 5.67
N GLN A 338 23.42 24.56 4.74
CA GLN A 338 24.16 23.34 5.07
C GLN A 338 25.51 23.75 5.67
N ALA A 339 25.62 23.83 7.00
CA ALA A 339 26.93 23.78 7.63
C ALA A 339 27.58 22.50 7.13
N ALA A 340 28.76 22.60 6.55
CA ALA A 340 29.52 21.44 6.05
C ALA A 340 29.83 20.53 7.25
N SER A 341 28.91 19.62 7.57
CA SER A 341 29.12 18.66 8.65
C SER A 341 30.29 17.76 8.28
N LYS A 342 31.27 17.66 9.16
CA LYS A 342 32.41 16.73 9.01
C LYS A 342 31.98 15.27 9.23
N LYS A 343 30.83 15.03 9.86
CA LYS A 343 30.34 13.68 10.18
C LYS A 343 29.71 13.02 8.96
N ARG A 344 30.14 11.81 8.64
CA ARG A 344 29.61 10.99 7.53
C ARG A 344 28.08 10.83 7.58
N THR A 345 27.53 10.62 8.76
CA THR A 345 26.09 10.38 9.02
C THR A 345 25.20 11.61 8.82
N GLU A 346 25.78 12.77 8.55
CA GLU A 346 25.05 14.02 8.31
C GLU A 346 25.23 14.56 6.87
N GLN A 347 25.95 13.81 6.02
CA GLN A 347 26.21 14.23 4.64
C GLN A 347 25.03 13.88 3.73
N ASP A 348 24.16 14.86 3.48
CA ASP A 348 23.11 14.82 2.45
C ASP A 348 23.64 15.26 1.08
N LEU A 349 22.82 15.06 0.03
CA LEU A 349 23.03 15.73 -1.26
C LEU A 349 23.01 17.25 -1.05
N LYS A 350 23.88 17.98 -1.77
CA LYS A 350 23.98 19.44 -1.65
C LYS A 350 22.64 20.07 -2.05
N TYR A 351 22.06 20.90 -1.18
CA TYR A 351 20.77 21.56 -1.43
C TYR A 351 20.76 22.37 -2.72
N LYS A 352 21.89 23.04 -3.06
CA LYS A 352 22.03 23.75 -4.33
C LYS A 352 21.77 22.81 -5.52
N LEU A 353 22.34 21.59 -5.47
CA LEU A 353 22.16 20.59 -6.52
C LEU A 353 20.68 20.11 -6.55
N VAL A 354 20.09 19.84 -5.38
CA VAL A 354 18.69 19.40 -5.24
C VAL A 354 17.74 20.42 -5.88
N PHE A 355 17.84 21.70 -5.51
CA PHE A 355 16.98 22.75 -6.07
C PHE A 355 17.23 22.98 -7.56
N THR A 356 18.49 22.89 -8.01
CA THR A 356 18.80 22.96 -9.45
C THR A 356 18.09 21.84 -10.20
N PHE A 357 18.11 20.61 -9.68
CA PHE A 357 17.41 19.49 -10.32
C PHE A 357 15.88 19.61 -10.25
N ILE A 358 15.30 20.17 -9.17
CA ILE A 358 13.85 20.45 -9.11
C ILE A 358 13.45 21.44 -10.22
N ILE A 359 14.22 22.49 -10.39
CA ILE A 359 13.97 23.49 -11.46
C ILE A 359 14.16 22.83 -12.85
N LEU A 360 15.17 22.00 -13.03
CA LEU A 360 15.38 21.27 -14.29
C LEU A 360 14.25 20.29 -14.57
N LEU A 361 13.68 19.61 -13.56
CA LEU A 361 12.53 18.72 -13.70
C LEU A 361 11.24 19.46 -14.07
N ALA A 362 11.13 20.75 -13.79
CA ALA A 362 10.00 21.55 -14.23
C ALA A 362 9.85 21.54 -15.76
N ILE A 363 10.97 21.47 -16.51
CA ILE A 363 10.97 21.47 -17.96
C ILE A 363 10.32 20.20 -18.52
N PRO A 364 10.76 18.96 -18.21
CA PRO A 364 10.10 17.76 -18.71
C PRO A 364 8.67 17.59 -18.20
N ILE A 365 8.34 18.05 -16.99
CA ILE A 365 6.95 18.06 -16.48
C ILE A 365 6.08 18.99 -17.33
N PHE A 366 6.57 20.20 -17.62
CA PHE A 366 5.89 21.13 -18.51
C PHE A 366 5.71 20.56 -19.92
N LEU A 367 6.77 19.98 -20.51
CA LEU A 367 6.71 19.38 -21.84
C LEU A 367 5.75 18.20 -21.90
N LEU A 368 5.71 17.36 -20.86
CA LEU A 368 4.74 16.27 -20.73
C LEU A 368 3.30 16.82 -20.76
N TYR A 369 3.01 17.87 -19.99
CA TYR A 369 1.67 18.44 -19.97
C TYR A 369 1.30 19.14 -21.26
N VAL A 370 2.25 19.81 -21.94
CA VAL A 370 2.01 20.38 -23.28
C VAL A 370 1.69 19.26 -24.26
N TRP A 371 2.44 18.16 -24.23
CA TRP A 371 2.21 17.01 -25.10
C TRP A 371 0.84 16.35 -24.89
N LEU A 372 0.39 16.26 -23.63
CA LEU A 372 -0.89 15.65 -23.28
C LEU A 372 -2.10 16.57 -23.51
N SER A 373 -1.95 17.90 -23.34
CA SER A 373 -3.07 18.85 -23.36
C SER A 373 -3.12 19.73 -24.60
N ASN A 374 -2.01 19.85 -25.33
CA ASN A 374 -1.80 20.84 -26.40
C ASN A 374 -2.05 22.31 -25.98
N LEU A 375 -2.09 22.61 -24.67
CA LEU A 375 -2.42 23.92 -24.08
C LEU A 375 -1.21 24.49 -23.33
N ILE A 376 -0.37 25.30 -23.99
CA ILE A 376 0.90 25.81 -23.44
C ILE A 376 0.71 26.59 -22.12
N GLY A 377 -0.23 27.53 -22.07
CA GLY A 377 -0.44 28.38 -20.89
C GLY A 377 -0.91 27.60 -19.67
N ILE A 378 -1.84 26.69 -19.86
CA ILE A 378 -2.38 25.82 -18.80
C ILE A 378 -1.30 24.85 -18.33
N SER A 379 -0.52 24.28 -19.25
CA SER A 379 0.55 23.34 -18.91
C SER A 379 1.64 23.97 -18.05
N LEU A 380 1.98 25.25 -18.29
CA LEU A 380 2.95 25.98 -17.46
C LEU A 380 2.40 26.16 -16.02
N LEU A 381 1.15 26.58 -15.89
CA LEU A 381 0.50 26.74 -14.59
C LEU A 381 0.46 25.39 -13.86
N MET A 382 0.07 24.30 -14.54
CA MET A 382 -0.02 22.97 -13.97
C MET A 382 1.34 22.42 -13.56
N ALA A 383 2.42 22.69 -14.31
CA ALA A 383 3.78 22.31 -13.91
C ALA A 383 4.21 22.99 -12.60
N VAL A 384 3.91 24.28 -12.43
CA VAL A 384 4.18 25.03 -11.19
C VAL A 384 3.37 24.45 -10.03
N ILE A 385 2.07 24.22 -10.25
CA ILE A 385 1.17 23.61 -9.26
C ILE A 385 1.69 22.22 -8.87
N THR A 386 2.07 21.39 -9.83
CA THR A 386 2.61 20.04 -9.58
C THR A 386 3.81 20.08 -8.64
N ILE A 387 4.78 20.95 -8.90
CA ILE A 387 5.99 21.06 -8.07
C ILE A 387 5.66 21.52 -6.65
N GLY A 388 4.78 22.51 -6.49
CA GLY A 388 4.35 23.02 -5.19
C GLY A 388 3.53 22.00 -4.40
N PHE A 389 2.55 21.35 -5.03
CA PHE A 389 1.73 20.33 -4.37
C PHE A 389 2.51 19.04 -4.09
N ALA A 390 3.49 18.68 -4.93
CA ALA A 390 4.38 17.56 -4.65
C ALA A 390 5.21 17.80 -3.38
N PHE A 391 5.67 19.04 -3.12
CA PHE A 391 6.32 19.39 -1.86
C PHE A 391 5.37 19.23 -0.67
N LEU A 392 4.15 19.77 -0.77
CA LEU A 392 3.16 19.66 0.30
C LEU A 392 2.77 18.20 0.57
N ALA A 393 2.52 17.42 -0.48
CA ALA A 393 2.23 15.99 -0.38
C ALA A 393 3.39 15.22 0.25
N SER A 394 4.64 15.54 -0.15
CA SER A 394 5.85 14.94 0.41
C SER A 394 6.03 15.25 1.90
N ALA A 395 5.81 16.49 2.31
CA ALA A 395 5.92 16.90 3.70
C ALA A 395 4.84 16.24 4.57
N LEU A 396 3.60 16.19 4.07
CA LEU A 396 2.47 15.58 4.74
C LEU A 396 2.65 14.06 4.88
N ALA A 397 2.93 13.37 3.76
CA ALA A 397 3.16 11.94 3.77
C ALA A 397 4.35 11.56 4.67
N GLY A 398 5.44 12.31 4.59
CA GLY A 398 6.62 12.08 5.42
C GLY A 398 6.36 12.24 6.91
N TYR A 399 5.58 13.23 7.31
CA TYR A 399 5.18 13.41 8.71
C TYR A 399 4.29 12.26 9.20
N LEU A 400 3.24 11.93 8.41
CA LEU A 400 2.31 10.86 8.75
C LEU A 400 3.00 9.50 8.85
N THR A 401 3.83 9.18 7.88
CA THR A 401 4.61 7.95 7.88
C THR A 401 5.55 7.88 9.08
N GLY A 402 6.16 9.00 9.45
CA GLY A 402 6.99 9.09 10.66
C GLY A 402 6.21 8.85 11.95
N LEU A 403 4.90 9.17 11.96
CA LEU A 403 4.04 9.01 13.13
C LEU A 403 3.44 7.61 13.24
N VAL A 404 2.87 7.08 12.14
CA VAL A 404 2.06 5.85 12.17
C VAL A 404 2.63 4.67 11.37
N GLY A 405 3.75 4.86 10.68
CA GLY A 405 4.32 3.88 9.75
C GLY A 405 3.81 4.05 8.31
N SER A 406 4.53 3.51 7.33
CA SER A 406 4.15 3.58 5.92
C SER A 406 2.91 2.75 5.60
N SER A 407 2.79 1.57 6.17
CA SER A 407 1.63 0.68 5.98
C SER A 407 0.30 1.29 6.43
N ASN A 408 0.33 2.26 7.35
CA ASN A 408 -0.86 2.95 7.88
C ASN A 408 -0.98 4.40 7.39
N CYS A 409 -0.08 4.86 6.51
CA CYS A 409 -0.10 6.22 5.99
C CYS A 409 -1.27 6.39 5.00
N PRO A 410 -2.16 7.39 5.19
CA PRO A 410 -3.31 7.60 4.31
C PRO A 410 -2.91 8.32 3.01
N ILE A 411 -1.97 7.76 2.23
CA ILE A 411 -1.52 8.33 0.95
C ILE A 411 -2.70 8.50 -0.01
N SER A 412 -3.65 7.55 -0.01
CA SER A 412 -4.88 7.65 -0.79
C SER A 412 -5.70 8.89 -0.43
N GLY A 413 -5.79 9.26 0.85
CA GLY A 413 -6.46 10.47 1.29
C GLY A 413 -5.79 11.76 0.78
N VAL A 414 -4.46 11.80 0.82
CA VAL A 414 -3.68 12.92 0.26
C VAL A 414 -3.91 13.02 -1.25
N THR A 415 -3.90 11.89 -1.95
CA THR A 415 -4.15 11.83 -3.40
C THR A 415 -5.55 12.32 -3.76
N VAL A 416 -6.57 11.90 -3.01
CA VAL A 416 -7.96 12.37 -3.18
C VAL A 416 -8.06 13.88 -3.05
N ALA A 417 -7.43 14.45 -2.02
CA ALA A 417 -7.46 15.90 -1.80
C ALA A 417 -6.78 16.66 -2.94
N VAL A 418 -5.60 16.20 -3.37
CA VAL A 418 -4.88 16.80 -4.50
C VAL A 418 -5.70 16.69 -5.78
N LEU A 419 -6.24 15.51 -6.08
CA LEU A 419 -7.06 15.28 -7.26
C LEU A 419 -8.29 16.20 -7.28
N LEU A 420 -8.98 16.35 -6.15
CA LEU A 420 -10.13 17.23 -6.02
C LEU A 420 -9.75 18.70 -6.27
N ILE A 421 -8.68 19.18 -5.62
CA ILE A 421 -8.20 20.57 -5.79
C ILE A 421 -7.83 20.82 -7.25
N VAL A 422 -7.06 19.92 -7.86
CA VAL A 422 -6.64 20.05 -9.27
C VAL A 422 -7.87 19.98 -10.19
N SER A 423 -8.84 19.09 -9.93
CA SER A 423 -10.09 19.02 -10.70
C SER A 423 -10.87 20.34 -10.65
N VAL A 424 -11.00 20.95 -9.47
CA VAL A 424 -11.68 22.25 -9.30
C VAL A 424 -10.92 23.36 -10.05
N ILE A 425 -9.59 23.38 -9.97
CA ILE A 425 -8.78 24.37 -10.72
C ILE A 425 -9.01 24.21 -12.22
N MET A 426 -9.00 22.97 -12.74
CA MET A 426 -9.23 22.70 -14.18
C MET A 426 -10.65 23.09 -14.59
N LEU A 427 -11.65 22.84 -13.76
CA LEU A 427 -13.02 23.27 -14.00
C LEU A 427 -13.11 24.80 -14.10
N LEU A 428 -12.46 25.54 -13.20
CA LEU A 428 -12.42 27.01 -13.21
C LEU A 428 -11.68 27.57 -14.43
N LEU A 429 -10.72 26.81 -14.98
CA LEU A 429 -10.02 27.17 -16.20
C LEU A 429 -10.80 26.77 -17.48
N GLY A 430 -11.98 26.19 -17.35
CA GLY A 430 -12.81 25.76 -18.47
C GLY A 430 -12.33 24.49 -19.17
N VAL A 431 -11.39 23.75 -18.58
CA VAL A 431 -10.88 22.48 -19.12
C VAL A 431 -11.69 21.33 -18.54
N THR A 432 -12.69 20.89 -19.28
CA THR A 432 -13.67 19.85 -18.88
C THR A 432 -13.67 18.69 -19.87
N GLY A 433 -14.54 17.70 -19.65
CA GLY A 433 -14.65 16.53 -20.53
C GLY A 433 -13.50 15.54 -20.41
N PRO A 434 -13.44 14.54 -21.33
CA PRO A 434 -12.48 13.42 -21.23
C PRO A 434 -11.00 13.86 -21.20
N GLU A 435 -10.64 14.87 -21.98
CA GLU A 435 -9.27 15.40 -22.00
C GLU A 435 -8.90 16.07 -20.68
N GLY A 436 -9.80 16.90 -20.13
CA GLY A 436 -9.61 17.53 -18.82
C GLY A 436 -9.47 16.50 -17.71
N MET A 437 -10.28 15.46 -17.75
CA MET A 437 -10.21 14.35 -16.78
C MET A 437 -8.86 13.63 -16.85
N ALA A 438 -8.35 13.32 -18.04
CA ALA A 438 -7.07 12.68 -18.22
C ALA A 438 -5.91 13.55 -17.68
N ILE A 439 -5.92 14.85 -17.99
CA ILE A 439 -4.90 15.80 -17.52
C ILE A 439 -4.85 15.85 -15.99
N VAL A 440 -6.01 15.92 -15.33
CA VAL A 440 -6.09 15.91 -13.87
C VAL A 440 -5.49 14.65 -13.27
N VAL A 441 -5.77 13.49 -13.86
CA VAL A 441 -5.20 12.22 -13.41
C VAL A 441 -3.69 12.21 -13.59
N PHE A 442 -3.15 12.72 -14.69
CA PHE A 442 -1.70 12.81 -14.91
C PHE A 442 -1.01 13.69 -13.88
N ILE A 443 -1.55 14.90 -13.62
CA ILE A 443 -1.01 15.82 -12.63
C ILE A 443 -1.03 15.16 -11.25
N SER A 444 -2.15 14.57 -10.89
CA SER A 444 -2.33 13.91 -9.60
C SER A 444 -1.43 12.69 -9.47
N ALA A 445 -1.14 11.97 -10.56
CA ALA A 445 -0.20 10.85 -10.57
C ALA A 445 1.22 11.30 -10.19
N VAL A 446 1.74 12.35 -10.81
CA VAL A 446 3.08 12.88 -10.50
C VAL A 446 3.17 13.30 -9.04
N ILE A 447 2.14 13.98 -8.51
CA ILE A 447 2.09 14.45 -7.12
C ILE A 447 1.97 13.27 -6.14
N CYS A 448 1.09 12.31 -6.43
CA CYS A 448 0.86 11.12 -5.60
C CYS A 448 2.13 10.27 -5.48
N ILE A 449 2.79 10.00 -6.61
CA ILE A 449 4.05 9.26 -6.66
C ILE A 449 5.11 9.98 -5.83
N GLY A 450 5.23 11.31 -5.99
CA GLY A 450 6.17 12.12 -5.21
C GLY A 450 5.90 12.07 -3.71
N GLY A 451 4.65 12.15 -3.30
CA GLY A 451 4.22 12.02 -1.90
C GLY A 451 4.51 10.63 -1.32
N SER A 452 4.19 9.56 -2.07
CA SER A 452 4.44 8.18 -1.66
C SER A 452 5.93 7.93 -1.43
N ILE A 453 6.78 8.33 -2.39
CA ILE A 453 8.23 8.22 -2.29
C ILE A 453 8.76 8.91 -1.03
N SER A 454 8.36 10.15 -0.79
CA SER A 454 8.86 10.91 0.37
C SER A 454 8.39 10.33 1.69
N GLY A 455 7.16 9.79 1.74
CA GLY A 455 6.60 9.18 2.93
C GLY A 455 7.40 7.95 3.36
N ASP A 456 7.37 6.93 2.55
CA ASP A 456 7.86 5.61 2.93
C ASP A 456 9.39 5.57 3.04
N LEU A 457 10.10 6.30 2.18
CA LEU A 457 11.56 6.29 2.23
C LEU A 457 12.14 7.02 3.45
N LEU A 458 11.38 7.89 4.12
CA LEU A 458 11.81 8.46 5.39
C LEU A 458 11.93 7.41 6.52
N GLN A 459 11.15 6.33 6.49
CA GLN A 459 11.34 5.18 7.38
C GLN A 459 12.72 4.53 7.18
N SER A 460 13.09 4.29 5.91
CA SER A 460 14.41 3.74 5.58
C SER A 460 15.54 4.72 5.92
N MET A 461 15.31 6.04 5.79
CA MET A 461 16.30 7.05 6.22
C MET A 461 16.46 7.09 7.74
N ALA A 462 15.37 6.89 8.49
CA ALA A 462 15.41 6.77 9.95
C ALA A 462 16.20 5.52 10.37
N CYS A 463 15.95 4.38 9.72
CA CYS A 463 16.75 3.17 9.88
C CYS A 463 18.25 3.46 9.62
N GLY A 464 18.55 4.12 8.49
CA GLY A 464 19.92 4.51 8.13
C GLY A 464 20.58 5.42 9.18
N GLN A 465 19.84 6.35 9.78
CA GLN A 465 20.33 7.21 10.86
C GLN A 465 20.70 6.40 12.09
N MET A 466 19.86 5.43 12.49
CA MET A 466 20.14 4.52 13.61
C MET A 466 21.35 3.62 13.35
N LEU A 467 21.47 3.09 12.14
CA LEU A 467 22.58 2.22 11.74
C LEU A 467 23.89 2.97 11.50
N GLY A 468 23.83 4.28 11.30
CA GLY A 468 24.97 5.11 10.96
C GLY A 468 25.34 5.08 9.49
N ALA A 469 24.37 4.93 8.58
CA ALA A 469 24.56 5.03 7.14
C ALA A 469 24.85 6.47 6.69
N THR A 470 25.44 6.62 5.50
CA THR A 470 25.66 7.92 4.87
C THR A 470 24.41 8.34 4.09
N PRO A 471 23.67 9.41 4.50
CA PRO A 471 22.42 9.80 3.86
C PRO A 471 22.54 10.01 2.35
N LYS A 472 23.62 10.66 1.90
CA LYS A 472 23.89 10.87 0.47
C LYS A 472 23.92 9.56 -0.33
N LYS A 473 24.50 8.48 0.21
CA LYS A 473 24.58 7.19 -0.46
C LYS A 473 23.19 6.53 -0.56
N LEU A 474 22.40 6.64 0.51
CA LEU A 474 21.01 6.19 0.51
C LEU A 474 20.16 6.96 -0.51
N GLN A 475 20.30 8.29 -0.58
CA GLN A 475 19.61 9.15 -1.54
C GLN A 475 19.96 8.81 -3.00
N ILE A 476 21.22 8.46 -3.27
CA ILE A 476 21.64 7.94 -4.59
C ILE A 476 20.95 6.61 -4.89
N MET A 477 20.94 5.68 -3.93
CA MET A 477 20.26 4.38 -4.13
C MET A 477 18.77 4.52 -4.37
N MET A 478 18.09 5.43 -3.66
CA MET A 478 16.70 5.76 -3.93
C MET A 478 16.48 6.20 -5.37
N THR A 479 17.32 7.12 -5.84
CA THR A 479 17.23 7.61 -7.23
C THR A 479 17.37 6.45 -8.22
N LEU A 480 18.34 5.57 -8.01
CA LEU A 480 18.56 4.39 -8.86
C LEU A 480 17.38 3.41 -8.79
N GLY A 481 16.83 3.16 -7.60
CA GLY A 481 15.66 2.31 -7.40
C GLY A 481 14.43 2.87 -8.11
N VAL A 482 14.17 4.18 -7.99
CA VAL A 482 13.10 4.89 -8.71
C VAL A 482 13.25 4.72 -10.22
N MET A 483 14.46 4.91 -10.76
CA MET A 483 14.71 4.75 -12.21
C MET A 483 14.43 3.33 -12.68
N ALA A 484 14.83 2.32 -11.91
CA ALA A 484 14.64 0.92 -12.27
C ALA A 484 13.16 0.53 -12.35
N ILE A 485 12.39 0.84 -11.31
CA ILE A 485 10.97 0.49 -11.27
C ILE A 485 10.15 1.35 -12.24
N SER A 486 10.45 2.63 -12.42
CA SER A 486 9.74 3.50 -13.35
C SER A 486 9.82 2.98 -14.79
N GLY A 487 10.93 2.34 -15.18
CA GLY A 487 11.07 1.70 -16.48
C GLY A 487 10.28 0.39 -16.65
N THR A 488 9.81 -0.21 -15.56
CA THR A 488 9.17 -1.55 -15.60
C THR A 488 7.73 -1.56 -15.10
N ILE A 489 7.31 -0.60 -14.30
CA ILE A 489 5.98 -0.61 -13.67
C ILE A 489 4.85 -0.57 -14.69
N GLY A 490 5.00 0.15 -15.79
CA GLY A 490 4.02 0.17 -16.88
C GLY A 490 3.81 -1.22 -17.48
N ILE A 491 4.92 -1.97 -17.69
CA ILE A 491 4.87 -3.34 -18.19
C ILE A 491 4.11 -4.23 -17.20
N VAL A 492 4.43 -4.13 -15.91
CA VAL A 492 3.76 -4.92 -14.86
C VAL A 492 2.24 -4.68 -14.86
N ILE A 493 1.82 -3.40 -14.86
CA ILE A 493 0.39 -3.06 -14.83
C ILE A 493 -0.29 -3.44 -16.15
N GLY A 494 0.40 -3.29 -17.29
CA GLY A 494 -0.09 -3.72 -18.61
C GLY A 494 -0.37 -5.21 -18.65
N VAL A 495 0.58 -6.04 -18.22
CA VAL A 495 0.42 -7.50 -18.12
C VAL A 495 -0.73 -7.86 -17.18
N LEU A 496 -0.85 -7.19 -16.03
CA LEU A 496 -1.95 -7.41 -15.09
C LEU A 496 -3.31 -7.01 -15.69
N HIS A 497 -3.35 -5.92 -16.47
CA HIS A 497 -4.56 -5.49 -17.15
C HIS A 497 -5.00 -6.48 -18.23
N GLU A 498 -4.07 -6.93 -19.05
CA GLU A 498 -4.32 -7.91 -20.12
C GLU A 498 -4.80 -9.26 -19.55
N ALA A 499 -4.15 -9.73 -18.46
CA ALA A 499 -4.49 -11.00 -17.84
C ALA A 499 -5.81 -11.00 -17.07
N PHE A 500 -6.11 -9.94 -16.32
CA PHE A 500 -7.19 -9.93 -15.32
C PHE A 500 -8.21 -8.80 -15.51
N THR A 501 -7.97 -7.88 -16.41
CA THR A 501 -8.78 -6.68 -16.69
C THR A 501 -9.00 -5.79 -15.46
N ILE A 502 -8.35 -4.64 -15.44
CA ILE A 502 -8.49 -3.64 -14.37
C ILE A 502 -9.97 -3.23 -14.23
N GLY A 503 -10.49 -3.21 -13.00
CA GLY A 503 -11.89 -2.93 -12.68
C GLY A 503 -12.79 -4.17 -12.65
N SER A 504 -12.29 -5.34 -13.07
CA SER A 504 -13.01 -6.62 -12.98
C SER A 504 -13.10 -7.13 -11.54
N ARG A 505 -13.81 -8.24 -11.34
CA ARG A 505 -13.82 -8.94 -10.03
C ARG A 505 -12.47 -9.53 -9.64
N GLN A 506 -11.65 -9.92 -10.62
CA GLN A 506 -10.32 -10.47 -10.39
C GLN A 506 -9.29 -9.39 -10.06
N LEU A 507 -9.49 -8.18 -10.57
CA LEU A 507 -8.60 -7.03 -10.33
C LEU A 507 -9.40 -5.74 -10.12
N PRO A 508 -10.07 -5.56 -8.97
CA PRO A 508 -11.08 -4.51 -8.74
C PRO A 508 -10.58 -3.08 -8.84
N ALA A 509 -9.27 -2.84 -8.67
CA ALA A 509 -8.60 -1.54 -8.69
C ALA A 509 -9.33 -0.44 -7.88
N PRO A 510 -9.58 -0.65 -6.58
CA PRO A 510 -10.48 0.20 -5.79
C PRO A 510 -10.09 1.66 -5.79
N GLN A 511 -8.82 1.98 -5.60
CA GLN A 511 -8.35 3.37 -5.53
C GLN A 511 -8.44 4.10 -6.87
N ALA A 512 -8.11 3.41 -7.96
CA ALA A 512 -8.25 3.97 -9.30
C ALA A 512 -9.71 4.27 -9.67
N PHE A 513 -10.63 3.42 -9.23
CA PHE A 513 -12.06 3.65 -9.41
C PHE A 513 -12.55 4.87 -8.61
N LEU A 514 -12.04 5.06 -7.40
CA LEU A 514 -12.28 6.27 -6.61
C LEU A 514 -11.79 7.53 -7.35
N MET A 515 -10.57 7.51 -7.90
CA MET A 515 -10.02 8.64 -8.67
C MET A 515 -10.87 8.94 -9.90
N LYS A 516 -11.29 7.90 -10.65
CA LYS A 516 -12.26 8.02 -11.74
C LYS A 516 -13.53 8.75 -11.27
N GLY A 517 -14.15 8.27 -10.17
CA GLY A 517 -15.40 8.82 -9.66
C GLY A 517 -15.31 10.33 -9.33
N ILE A 518 -14.22 10.74 -8.68
CA ILE A 518 -14.00 12.15 -8.33
C ILE A 518 -13.85 13.01 -9.59
N VAL A 519 -13.02 12.59 -10.54
CA VAL A 519 -12.74 13.37 -11.74
C VAL A 519 -13.97 13.45 -12.63
N GLN A 520 -14.71 12.35 -12.81
CA GLN A 520 -16.00 12.37 -13.52
C GLN A 520 -17.02 13.27 -12.84
N GLY A 521 -17.10 13.23 -11.51
CA GLY A 521 -18.03 14.06 -10.75
C GLY A 521 -17.80 15.54 -10.89
N VAL A 522 -16.54 15.96 -10.93
CA VAL A 522 -16.19 17.39 -11.01
C VAL A 522 -16.19 17.90 -12.46
N LEU A 523 -15.60 17.14 -13.40
CA LEU A 523 -15.36 17.62 -14.77
C LEU A 523 -16.33 17.06 -15.82
N GLY A 524 -16.94 15.89 -15.56
CA GLY A 524 -17.84 15.21 -16.51
C GLY A 524 -19.32 15.42 -16.23
N GLY A 525 -19.69 15.83 -15.02
CA GLY A 525 -21.09 16.03 -14.62
C GLY A 525 -21.94 14.77 -14.49
N GLU A 526 -21.37 13.57 -14.72
CA GLU A 526 -22.10 12.29 -14.75
C GLU A 526 -22.03 11.50 -13.42
N MET A 527 -21.73 12.17 -12.32
CA MET A 527 -21.63 11.50 -11.03
C MET A 527 -23.00 11.21 -10.42
N LEU A 528 -23.15 10.04 -9.83
CA LEU A 528 -24.33 9.67 -9.07
C LEU A 528 -24.34 10.38 -7.70
N TRP A 529 -24.52 11.70 -7.74
CA TRP A 529 -24.47 12.59 -6.57
C TRP A 529 -25.29 12.11 -5.36
N PRO A 530 -26.51 11.54 -5.52
CA PRO A 530 -27.27 11.06 -4.36
C PRO A 530 -26.51 10.04 -3.51
N TYR A 531 -25.83 9.09 -4.14
CA TYR A 531 -25.04 8.07 -3.42
C TYR A 531 -23.75 8.66 -2.82
N VAL A 532 -23.10 9.56 -3.53
CA VAL A 532 -21.89 10.26 -3.01
C VAL A 532 -22.26 11.11 -1.81
N ILE A 533 -23.36 11.87 -1.87
CA ILE A 533 -23.84 12.68 -0.74
C ILE A 533 -24.22 11.79 0.44
N ALA A 534 -24.89 10.66 0.20
CA ALA A 534 -25.19 9.68 1.24
C ALA A 534 -23.89 9.19 1.94
N GLY A 535 -22.85 8.93 1.17
CA GLY A 535 -21.52 8.59 1.68
C GLY A 535 -20.87 9.72 2.50
N MET A 536 -20.99 10.97 2.02
CA MET A 536 -20.50 12.14 2.75
C MET A 536 -21.22 12.31 4.10
N VAL A 537 -22.53 12.16 4.12
CA VAL A 537 -23.33 12.20 5.36
C VAL A 537 -22.94 11.10 6.31
N LEU A 538 -22.77 9.87 5.81
CA LEU A 538 -22.29 8.74 6.60
C LEU A 538 -20.91 9.05 7.23
N ALA A 539 -20.00 9.64 6.46
CA ALA A 539 -18.68 10.04 6.98
C ALA A 539 -18.78 11.08 8.10
N LEU A 540 -19.67 12.08 7.94
CA LEU A 540 -19.92 13.07 8.99
C LEU A 540 -20.47 12.42 10.27
N VAL A 541 -21.38 11.45 10.13
CA VAL A 541 -21.88 10.67 11.29
C VAL A 541 -20.74 9.90 11.95
N LEU A 542 -19.87 9.24 11.18
CA LEU A 542 -18.71 8.52 11.72
C LEU A 542 -17.75 9.47 12.47
N ILE A 543 -17.53 10.68 11.97
CA ILE A 543 -16.71 11.71 12.64
C ILE A 543 -17.36 12.12 13.97
N LEU A 544 -18.67 12.33 13.99
CA LEU A 544 -19.39 12.75 15.20
C LEU A 544 -19.37 11.70 16.33
N ILE A 545 -19.28 10.42 15.95
CA ILE A 545 -19.18 9.31 16.92
C ILE A 545 -17.72 8.84 17.14
N ASP A 546 -16.76 9.65 16.69
CA ASP A 546 -15.31 9.43 16.86
C ASP A 546 -14.80 8.09 16.28
N LEU A 547 -15.40 7.65 15.16
CA LEU A 547 -14.95 6.47 14.42
C LEU A 547 -14.06 6.87 13.23
N PRO A 548 -13.02 6.05 12.93
CA PRO A 548 -12.12 6.33 11.81
C PRO A 548 -12.84 6.12 10.47
N VAL A 549 -13.06 7.20 9.74
CA VAL A 549 -13.84 7.20 8.50
C VAL A 549 -13.20 6.35 7.40
N LEU A 550 -11.88 6.50 7.16
CA LEU A 550 -11.21 5.86 6.03
C LEU A 550 -11.28 4.32 6.05
N PRO A 551 -11.00 3.61 7.16
CA PRO A 551 -11.12 2.17 7.20
C PRO A 551 -12.55 1.67 6.97
N VAL A 552 -13.54 2.37 7.52
CA VAL A 552 -14.97 2.03 7.30
C VAL A 552 -15.35 2.28 5.83
N ALA A 553 -14.96 3.41 5.27
CA ALA A 553 -15.23 3.74 3.87
C ALA A 553 -14.59 2.74 2.89
N ILE A 554 -13.35 2.31 3.16
CA ILE A 554 -12.68 1.24 2.41
C ILE A 554 -13.48 -0.06 2.48
N GLY A 555 -14.00 -0.42 3.65
CA GLY A 555 -14.83 -1.61 3.82
C GLY A 555 -16.12 -1.56 3.02
N ILE A 556 -16.81 -0.42 2.96
CA ILE A 556 -18.00 -0.21 2.10
C ILE A 556 -17.64 -0.38 0.63
N TYR A 557 -16.50 0.17 0.26
CA TYR A 557 -16.03 0.21 -1.12
C TYR A 557 -15.54 -1.16 -1.62
N LEU A 558 -14.84 -1.94 -0.77
CA LEU A 558 -14.32 -3.26 -1.14
C LEU A 558 -15.45 -4.29 -1.33
N PRO A 559 -15.27 -5.30 -2.20
CA PRO A 559 -16.08 -6.50 -2.14
C PRO A 559 -16.06 -7.09 -0.73
N PHE A 560 -17.23 -7.45 -0.20
CA PHE A 560 -17.34 -7.98 1.17
C PHE A 560 -16.44 -9.18 1.43
N THR A 561 -16.28 -10.03 0.40
CA THR A 561 -15.43 -11.22 0.45
C THR A 561 -13.98 -10.93 0.83
N LEU A 562 -13.46 -9.75 0.53
CA LEU A 562 -12.09 -9.34 0.87
C LEU A 562 -11.97 -8.82 2.32
N SER A 563 -13.04 -8.24 2.88
CA SER A 563 -13.05 -7.72 4.25
C SER A 563 -12.98 -8.82 5.31
N VAL A 564 -13.55 -10.00 5.02
CA VAL A 564 -13.62 -11.13 5.95
C VAL A 564 -12.23 -11.71 6.28
N PRO A 565 -11.35 -12.05 5.32
CA PRO A 565 -10.01 -12.56 5.64
C PRO A 565 -9.12 -11.50 6.32
N ILE A 566 -9.28 -10.22 5.98
CA ILE A 566 -8.59 -9.12 6.67
C ILE A 566 -8.98 -9.11 8.15
N PHE A 567 -10.27 -9.22 8.45
CA PHE A 567 -10.75 -9.29 9.83
C PHE A 567 -10.24 -10.55 10.55
N ALA A 568 -10.27 -11.71 9.90
CA ALA A 568 -9.74 -12.96 10.46
C ALA A 568 -8.26 -12.83 10.87
N GLY A 569 -7.42 -12.21 10.04
CA GLY A 569 -6.03 -11.91 10.36
C GLY A 569 -5.88 -10.99 11.58
N GLY A 570 -6.70 -9.96 11.67
CA GLY A 570 -6.75 -9.06 12.83
C GLY A 570 -7.17 -9.77 14.12
N VAL A 571 -8.13 -10.69 14.06
CA VAL A 571 -8.55 -11.51 15.19
C VAL A 571 -7.42 -12.41 15.67
N ILE A 572 -6.70 -13.07 14.76
CA ILE A 572 -5.54 -13.90 15.11
C ILE A 572 -4.49 -13.04 15.83
N ARG A 573 -4.22 -11.83 15.33
CA ARG A 573 -3.31 -10.89 15.99
C ARG A 573 -3.78 -10.53 17.40
N HIS A 574 -5.07 -10.22 17.57
CA HIS A 574 -5.65 -9.89 18.87
C HIS A 574 -5.41 -11.00 19.91
N TYR A 575 -5.68 -12.25 19.53
CA TYR A 575 -5.47 -13.37 20.46
C TYR A 575 -3.98 -13.62 20.75
N THR A 576 -3.09 -13.40 19.76
CA THR A 576 -1.65 -13.44 19.96
C THR A 576 -1.21 -12.40 20.98
N ASP A 577 -1.62 -11.14 20.80
CA ASP A 577 -1.27 -10.04 21.71
C ASP A 577 -1.84 -10.27 23.13
N LYS A 578 -3.09 -10.72 23.22
CA LYS A 578 -3.73 -11.05 24.51
C LYS A 578 -3.01 -12.19 25.25
N PHE A 579 -2.54 -13.21 24.50
CA PHE A 579 -1.76 -14.30 25.07
C PHE A 579 -0.42 -13.78 25.61
N LEU A 580 0.26 -12.92 24.87
CA LEU A 580 1.52 -12.30 25.29
C LEU A 580 1.35 -11.44 26.53
N GLN A 581 0.33 -10.58 26.56
CA GLN A 581 0.01 -9.75 27.73
C GLN A 581 -0.30 -10.57 28.99
N LYS A 582 -1.06 -11.65 28.82
CA LYS A 582 -1.39 -12.54 29.96
C LYS A 582 -0.17 -13.25 30.53
N ARG A 583 0.84 -13.56 29.70
CA ARG A 583 2.00 -14.34 30.10
C ARG A 583 3.17 -13.48 30.59
N PHE A 584 3.38 -12.31 30.01
CA PHE A 584 4.54 -11.46 30.29
C PHE A 584 4.17 -10.13 30.96
N GLY A 585 2.88 -9.85 31.15
CA GLY A 585 2.37 -8.58 31.64
C GLY A 585 2.31 -7.51 30.52
N THR A 586 1.72 -6.38 30.83
CA THR A 586 1.86 -5.16 30.04
C THR A 586 3.26 -4.62 30.31
N GLU A 587 4.11 -4.51 29.29
CA GLU A 587 5.36 -3.79 29.44
C GLU A 587 5.03 -2.37 29.92
N SER A 588 5.58 -1.99 31.08
CA SER A 588 5.58 -0.60 31.49
C SER A 588 6.36 0.15 30.40
N GLU A 589 5.71 1.14 29.78
CA GLU A 589 6.37 2.14 28.95
C GLU A 589 7.40 2.91 29.81
N GLU A 590 8.54 2.29 30.10
CA GLU A 590 9.71 3.07 30.47
C GLU A 590 10.10 3.86 29.23
N GLU A 591 10.19 5.18 29.38
CA GLU A 591 10.56 6.18 28.35
C GLU A 591 11.99 6.00 27.78
N ILE A 592 12.44 4.77 27.55
CA ILE A 592 13.64 4.53 26.74
C ILE A 592 13.20 4.72 25.28
N SER A 593 13.79 5.68 24.59
CA SER A 593 13.39 5.95 23.21
C SER A 593 13.53 4.66 22.40
N ASP A 594 12.48 4.30 21.62
CA ASP A 594 12.46 3.11 20.74
C ASP A 594 13.73 3.01 19.87
N TRP A 595 14.33 4.15 19.55
CA TRP A 595 15.58 4.26 18.80
C TRP A 595 16.79 3.73 19.58
N GLU A 596 16.88 3.98 20.90
CA GLU A 596 17.97 3.45 21.74
C GLU A 596 17.82 1.94 21.93
N LEU A 597 16.59 1.46 22.06
CA LEU A 597 16.30 0.02 22.13
C LEU A 597 16.70 -0.70 20.85
N ALA A 598 16.47 -0.11 19.68
CA ALA A 598 16.81 -0.71 18.39
C ALA A 598 18.32 -0.92 18.19
N ILE A 599 19.17 -0.10 18.82
CA ILE A 599 20.64 -0.18 18.67
C ILE A 599 21.35 -0.84 19.86
N LYS A 600 20.78 -0.76 21.07
CA LYS A 600 21.33 -1.49 22.22
C LYS A 600 20.98 -2.96 22.04
N GLN A 601 22.00 -3.80 21.81
CA GLN A 601 21.89 -5.28 21.73
C GLN A 601 21.46 -5.92 23.07
N LYS A 602 20.57 -5.29 23.83
CA LYS A 602 19.98 -5.89 25.01
C LYS A 602 18.89 -6.88 24.58
N ASN A 603 18.91 -8.04 25.20
CA ASN A 603 18.02 -9.19 25.05
C ASN A 603 16.65 -8.81 24.45
N VAL A 604 16.43 -9.19 23.20
CA VAL A 604 15.12 -9.07 22.53
C VAL A 604 14.10 -9.78 23.41
N THR A 605 13.07 -9.07 23.86
CA THR A 605 12.05 -9.66 24.72
C THR A 605 11.33 -10.79 23.96
N PRO A 606 10.84 -11.83 24.65
CA PRO A 606 10.07 -12.88 24.00
C PRO A 606 8.84 -12.33 23.25
N GLN A 607 8.29 -11.21 23.71
CA GLN A 607 7.18 -10.51 23.06
C GLN A 607 7.60 -9.92 21.72
N GLU A 608 8.68 -9.13 21.68
CA GLU A 608 9.22 -8.56 20.44
C GLU A 608 9.59 -9.65 19.42
N LYS A 609 10.21 -10.74 19.88
CA LYS A 609 10.58 -11.87 19.03
C LYS A 609 9.36 -12.52 18.39
N THR A 610 8.28 -12.68 19.15
CA THR A 610 7.02 -13.24 18.69
C THR A 610 6.37 -12.35 17.62
N VAL A 611 6.23 -11.06 17.92
CA VAL A 611 5.66 -10.08 16.99
C VAL A 611 6.46 -10.02 15.70
N ARG A 612 7.78 -10.00 15.80
CA ARG A 612 8.69 -9.99 14.66
C ARG A 612 8.57 -11.25 13.80
N THR A 613 8.49 -12.44 14.42
CA THR A 613 8.30 -13.71 13.70
C THR A 613 6.97 -13.71 12.94
N GLY A 614 5.90 -13.23 13.57
CA GLY A 614 4.59 -13.05 12.93
C GLY A 614 4.64 -12.07 11.76
N LEU A 615 5.27 -10.91 11.92
CA LEU A 615 5.45 -9.92 10.85
C LEU A 615 6.21 -10.50 9.65
N LEU A 616 7.25 -11.28 9.87
CA LEU A 616 8.03 -11.89 8.80
C LEU A 616 7.22 -12.97 8.06
N PHE A 617 6.50 -13.80 8.78
CA PHE A 617 5.66 -14.83 8.17
C PHE A 617 4.53 -14.20 7.35
N THR A 618 3.85 -13.18 7.88
CA THR A 618 2.78 -12.46 7.17
C THR A 618 3.29 -11.67 5.97
N ALA A 619 4.44 -11.00 6.09
CA ALA A 619 5.09 -10.33 4.97
C ALA A 619 5.45 -11.34 3.85
N GLY A 620 5.85 -12.56 4.24
CA GLY A 620 6.02 -13.67 3.31
C GLY A 620 4.72 -14.03 2.61
N LEU A 621 3.62 -14.24 3.36
CA LEU A 621 2.31 -14.57 2.77
C LEU A 621 1.89 -13.52 1.74
N VAL A 622 2.02 -12.24 2.06
CA VAL A 622 1.66 -11.13 1.18
C VAL A 622 2.54 -11.11 -0.08
N ALA A 623 3.86 -11.13 0.10
CA ALA A 623 4.80 -11.05 -1.02
C ALA A 623 4.69 -12.29 -1.93
N GLY A 624 4.56 -13.48 -1.37
CA GLY A 624 4.48 -14.74 -2.13
C GLY A 624 3.23 -14.84 -2.99
N GLU A 625 2.06 -14.52 -2.43
CA GLU A 625 0.81 -14.50 -3.19
C GLU A 625 0.85 -13.44 -4.29
N ALA A 626 1.30 -12.23 -3.96
CA ALA A 626 1.35 -11.13 -4.91
C ALA A 626 2.34 -11.38 -6.07
N LEU A 627 3.54 -11.89 -5.77
CA LEU A 627 4.51 -12.27 -6.81
C LEU A 627 3.98 -13.38 -7.69
N MET A 628 3.36 -14.41 -7.11
CA MET A 628 2.76 -15.48 -7.89
C MET A 628 1.62 -14.97 -8.76
N GLY A 629 0.81 -14.02 -8.30
CA GLY A 629 -0.21 -13.34 -9.11
C GLY A 629 0.38 -12.67 -10.35
N VAL A 630 1.52 -11.99 -10.23
CA VAL A 630 2.24 -11.41 -11.38
C VAL A 630 2.78 -12.49 -12.32
N ILE A 631 3.37 -13.54 -11.77
CA ILE A 631 3.89 -14.68 -12.58
C ILE A 631 2.75 -15.33 -13.37
N ILE A 632 1.60 -15.56 -12.74
CA ILE A 632 0.43 -16.14 -13.40
C ILE A 632 -0.09 -15.20 -14.49
N ALA A 633 -0.12 -13.89 -14.26
CA ALA A 633 -0.50 -12.93 -15.29
C ALA A 633 0.38 -13.05 -16.53
N VAL A 634 1.70 -13.20 -16.35
CA VAL A 634 2.64 -13.45 -17.47
C VAL A 634 2.30 -14.75 -18.19
N LEU A 635 2.00 -15.83 -17.46
CA LEU A 635 1.62 -17.12 -18.07
C LEU A 635 0.34 -17.00 -18.90
N VAL A 636 -0.67 -16.28 -18.37
CA VAL A 636 -1.94 -16.02 -19.07
C VAL A 636 -1.70 -15.24 -20.38
N VAL A 637 -0.92 -14.16 -20.34
CA VAL A 637 -0.58 -13.36 -21.53
C VAL A 637 0.21 -14.18 -22.57
N LEU A 638 1.07 -15.09 -22.12
CA LEU A 638 1.79 -16.02 -23.01
C LEU A 638 0.89 -17.15 -23.56
N GLY A 639 -0.40 -17.18 -23.21
CA GLY A 639 -1.34 -18.20 -23.65
C GLY A 639 -1.11 -19.58 -23.00
N ILE A 640 -0.34 -19.64 -21.90
CA ILE A 640 -0.07 -20.89 -21.19
C ILE A 640 -1.23 -21.18 -20.23
N ASN A 641 -2.10 -22.11 -20.62
CA ASN A 641 -3.23 -22.55 -19.80
C ASN A 641 -2.89 -23.89 -19.12
N LEU A 642 -2.83 -23.87 -17.78
CA LEU A 642 -2.55 -25.04 -16.94
C LEU A 642 -3.81 -25.52 -16.19
N THR A 643 -4.99 -25.02 -16.53
CA THR A 643 -6.27 -25.28 -15.84
C THR A 643 -6.59 -26.78 -15.82
N VAL A 644 -6.78 -27.33 -14.62
CA VAL A 644 -7.15 -28.74 -14.42
C VAL A 644 -8.66 -28.94 -14.39
N PHE A 645 -9.39 -28.05 -13.69
CA PHE A 645 -10.83 -28.12 -13.59
C PHE A 645 -11.51 -26.88 -14.20
N THR A 646 -12.61 -27.10 -14.95
CA THR A 646 -13.42 -25.98 -15.45
C THR A 646 -14.21 -25.31 -14.32
N TYR A 647 -14.77 -26.10 -13.43
CA TYR A 647 -15.45 -25.64 -12.21
C TYR A 647 -14.78 -26.29 -11.00
N ALA A 648 -14.00 -25.49 -10.28
CA ALA A 648 -13.24 -25.98 -9.15
C ALA A 648 -14.09 -26.00 -7.86
N PRO A 649 -13.92 -27.04 -7.01
CA PRO A 649 -14.59 -27.08 -5.71
C PRO A 649 -14.02 -26.00 -4.76
N TRP A 650 -14.85 -25.46 -3.89
CA TRP A 650 -14.46 -24.40 -2.93
C TRP A 650 -13.80 -24.94 -1.64
N TRP A 651 -14.21 -26.14 -1.22
CA TRP A 651 -13.84 -26.70 0.09
C TRP A 651 -12.34 -26.97 0.27
N PRO A 652 -11.53 -27.38 -0.74
CA PRO A 652 -10.10 -27.58 -0.53
C PRO A 652 -9.37 -26.26 -0.24
N GLY A 653 -9.76 -25.16 -0.96
CA GLY A 653 -9.23 -23.82 -0.71
C GLY A 653 -9.47 -23.36 0.72
N LEU A 654 -10.69 -23.60 1.24
CA LEU A 654 -11.04 -23.25 2.61
C LEU A 654 -10.22 -24.03 3.64
N ILE A 655 -10.04 -25.35 3.43
CA ILE A 655 -9.24 -26.19 4.35
C ILE A 655 -7.79 -25.71 4.39
N ILE A 656 -7.18 -25.45 3.24
CA ILE A 656 -5.81 -24.97 3.16
C ILE A 656 -5.69 -23.58 3.82
N TRP A 657 -6.67 -22.71 3.58
CA TRP A 657 -6.68 -21.37 4.15
C TRP A 657 -6.82 -21.40 5.70
N ILE A 658 -7.69 -22.25 6.24
CA ILE A 658 -7.81 -22.47 7.70
C ILE A 658 -6.49 -23.00 8.26
N PHE A 659 -5.82 -23.92 7.55
CA PHE A 659 -4.51 -24.43 7.95
C PHE A 659 -3.46 -23.30 8.00
N ILE A 660 -3.44 -22.41 7.00
CA ILE A 660 -2.56 -21.22 6.99
C ILE A 660 -2.89 -20.28 8.16
N ALA A 661 -4.18 -20.08 8.47
CA ALA A 661 -4.61 -19.30 9.63
C ALA A 661 -4.12 -19.89 10.96
N LEU A 662 -4.17 -21.21 11.09
CA LEU A 662 -3.62 -21.90 12.27
C LEU A 662 -2.09 -21.79 12.34
N LEU A 663 -1.39 -21.88 11.20
CA LEU A 663 0.05 -21.63 11.16
C LEU A 663 0.38 -20.19 11.57
N LEU A 664 -0.41 -19.21 11.13
CA LEU A 664 -0.24 -17.81 11.50
C LEU A 664 -0.44 -17.58 13.01
N ALA A 665 -1.32 -18.33 13.65
CA ALA A 665 -1.48 -18.31 15.10
C ALA A 665 -0.33 -19.03 15.84
N TYR A 666 0.14 -20.16 15.29
CA TYR A 666 1.13 -21.03 15.95
C TYR A 666 2.58 -20.54 15.81
N ILE A 667 3.00 -20.14 14.58
CA ILE A 667 4.39 -19.82 14.29
C ILE A 667 4.96 -18.71 15.19
N PRO A 668 4.27 -17.59 15.42
CA PRO A 668 4.75 -16.56 16.34
C PRO A 668 4.94 -17.09 17.78
N LEU A 669 4.03 -17.94 18.25
CA LEU A 669 4.00 -18.43 19.62
C LEU A 669 4.90 -19.66 19.85
N ARG A 670 5.39 -20.31 18.79
CA ARG A 670 6.13 -21.58 18.85
C ARG A 670 7.29 -21.57 19.85
N GLU A 671 8.11 -20.53 19.83
CA GLU A 671 9.29 -20.43 20.70
C GLU A 671 8.91 -20.32 22.18
N ILE A 672 7.82 -19.61 22.47
CA ILE A 672 7.31 -19.46 23.83
C ILE A 672 6.72 -20.78 24.34
N ILE A 673 6.04 -21.51 23.45
CA ILE A 673 5.43 -22.80 23.78
C ILE A 673 6.52 -23.85 24.03
N ASN A 674 7.58 -23.87 23.20
CA ASN A 674 8.67 -24.85 23.33
C ASN A 674 9.58 -24.58 24.54
N ASN A 675 9.76 -23.32 24.97
CA ASN A 675 10.54 -22.98 26.16
C ASN A 675 9.83 -23.32 27.50
N LYS A 676 8.62 -23.86 27.45
CA LYS A 676 7.96 -24.41 28.65
C LYS A 676 8.63 -25.68 29.22
N SER A 677 9.56 -26.30 28.48
CA SER A 677 10.24 -27.52 28.92
C SER A 677 11.49 -27.26 29.75
N THR A 678 11.86 -26.00 30.01
CA THR A 678 13.10 -25.63 30.74
C THR A 678 12.86 -24.63 31.91
N ALA A 679 11.61 -24.41 32.32
CA ALA A 679 11.26 -23.63 33.51
C ALA A 679 10.56 -24.49 34.58
#